data_143d7bf0cd55b61e8f710ba358d36d10
#
_entry.id   143d7bf0cd55b61e8f710ba358d36d10
#
_cell.length_a   1.000
_cell.length_b   1.000
_cell.length_c   1.000
_cell.angle_alpha   90.00
_cell.angle_beta   90.00
_cell.angle_gamma   90.00
#
_symmetry.space_group_name_H-M   'P 1'
#
loop_
_entity.id
_entity.type
_entity.pdbx_description
1 polymer ?
#
loop_
_entity_poly.entity_id
_entity_poly.type
_entity_poly.pdbx_seq_one_letter_code
_entity_poly.pdbx_strand_id
1 'polypeptide(L)'
;LHVDRKLPIVHVNQWYHVGSKNEKPGRTGFAHLFEHMMFQGSKNVPGEYFSVVEELGANLQEGGVNGTTDNDRTNYFATVPSGNLEKLLWLESDRLATLIDGVDQAKLDNQRDVVKNERRQGVDNQPYGRWFELLANELFPFGHPYSWPVIGSMADLSAASLDDVQEFFRTYYTPNNLSLVIAGDFDPSLAKQLVEKYFGSIPPGPALARPKVAPAVLAAGKTLEIADRVPQERVYMVWPTPPLYGAGDAELDLAARVLADGLSSRLTKALVYDAQKATTVNAFQFGTEIANCFVVIANARPGVDVAELESLVAKEIARLAASGPTPAELERAKNKLETQYISGLERIGGFGGKADLLNQYNTYLGDPGRFAWDLARWRSVTPAGLQQAARTYLDTDKRLTLRFRPESSARPTAADPDRSAVPALGAEKRFAAPEVATRRLANGLEIFVVERRELPKVAVQFATRAGIVADPAGKDGTAHLALSNVDLGTAKRSALEIEAALGDLGTVLTGGAGREGANLQLEVLTRNVDAALGILSEVIRTPSFPQTEFDREKANLLANLQQQNNNPNAVAARVRNFLAFGREHPYGRPAQGLPGTVEAITRDDIARFWQERVKPGSSALIFVGGVSLDEAAKLAEKHFGAWTGGSAPEVPIGPPQTAAAGRIYLVDRQDAAQTVVSQFLVAPAIGSADDDALTLADSVYGGGGFGTRLNLNLREDKGYSYGVFSNLLQYTDGGIWYGGGGVQTDKTAESVAEFVKELKGLAGERPIAADELESSRLRRLRGTAQEYEAYANVGGKIGQLWLQKRPLAELQAEPDRIAEVPLAATNAAAAKWARPEKASFIVVGDRGKIEEKLKALNAGEIVVLDVEGKPVVK
;
A
#
# COMPACT_ATOMS: atom_id res chain seq x y z
N LEU A 1 18.47 20.85 2.82
CA LEU A 1 19.36 19.73 3.24
C LEU A 1 19.00 19.27 4.65
N HIS A 2 18.77 17.94 4.83
CA HIS A 2 18.48 17.32 6.12
C HIS A 2 19.43 16.12 6.34
N VAL A 3 20.39 16.26 7.26
CA VAL A 3 21.38 15.20 7.54
C VAL A 3 20.83 14.23 8.56
N ASP A 4 20.73 12.95 8.18
CA ASP A 4 20.35 11.83 9.04
C ASP A 4 21.29 10.63 8.72
N ARG A 5 22.18 10.26 9.66
CA ARG A 5 23.24 9.26 9.45
C ARG A 5 22.92 7.89 10.05
N LYS A 6 21.67 7.64 10.41
CA LYS A 6 21.25 6.38 11.03
C LYS A 6 21.39 5.17 10.10
N LEU A 7 21.11 5.38 8.84
CA LEU A 7 21.23 4.38 7.78
C LEU A 7 22.08 4.93 6.64
N PRO A 8 22.84 4.08 5.91
CA PRO A 8 23.68 4.51 4.80
C PRO A 8 22.87 4.77 3.52
N ILE A 9 21.82 5.53 3.62
CA ILE A 9 20.93 5.89 2.50
C ILE A 9 20.78 7.41 2.39
N VAL A 10 20.45 7.85 1.18
CA VAL A 10 20.10 9.23 0.87
C VAL A 10 18.84 9.27 0.02
N HIS A 11 18.01 10.24 0.32
CA HIS A 11 16.75 10.51 -0.38
C HIS A 11 16.82 11.87 -1.07
N VAL A 12 16.45 11.91 -2.34
CA VAL A 12 16.30 13.14 -3.12
C VAL A 12 14.83 13.28 -3.50
N ASN A 13 14.22 14.41 -3.18
CA ASN A 13 12.81 14.69 -3.45
C ASN A 13 12.66 16.06 -4.11
N GLN A 14 12.11 16.07 -5.30
CA GLN A 14 11.83 17.25 -6.10
C GLN A 14 10.32 17.54 -6.09
N TRP A 15 9.92 18.70 -5.63
CA TRP A 15 8.55 19.18 -5.71
C TRP A 15 8.46 20.34 -6.70
N TYR A 16 7.78 20.13 -7.78
CA TYR A 16 7.40 21.18 -8.72
C TYR A 16 6.04 21.74 -8.29
N HIS A 17 5.95 23.05 -8.07
CA HIS A 17 4.71 23.71 -7.67
C HIS A 17 3.78 23.86 -8.88
N VAL A 18 3.41 22.74 -9.48
CA VAL A 18 2.54 22.59 -10.64
C VAL A 18 1.75 21.29 -10.50
N GLY A 19 0.45 21.37 -10.63
CA GLY A 19 -0.48 20.24 -10.61
C GLY A 19 -1.64 20.50 -11.56
N SER A 20 -2.71 19.73 -11.44
CA SER A 20 -3.86 19.87 -12.33
C SER A 20 -4.50 21.25 -12.29
N LYS A 21 -4.32 22.03 -11.21
CA LYS A 21 -4.77 23.44 -11.14
C LYS A 21 -4.18 24.37 -12.19
N ASN A 22 -3.04 24.01 -12.75
CA ASN A 22 -2.32 24.79 -13.75
C ASN A 22 -2.72 24.44 -15.19
N GLU A 23 -3.60 23.46 -15.36
CA GLU A 23 -4.12 23.02 -16.64
C GLU A 23 -5.18 24.01 -17.18
N LYS A 24 -5.52 23.87 -18.45
CA LYS A 24 -6.57 24.67 -19.11
C LYS A 24 -7.78 23.76 -19.40
N PRO A 25 -9.02 24.25 -19.34
CA PRO A 25 -10.19 23.50 -19.80
C PRO A 25 -9.98 22.96 -21.23
N GLY A 26 -10.28 21.70 -21.46
CA GLY A 26 -10.00 21.00 -22.73
C GLY A 26 -8.56 20.49 -22.87
N ARG A 27 -7.76 20.60 -21.81
CA ARG A 27 -6.39 20.11 -21.68
C ARG A 27 -6.16 19.51 -20.28
N THR A 28 -7.13 18.71 -19.79
CA THR A 28 -7.05 18.09 -18.46
C THR A 28 -6.25 16.80 -18.46
N GLY A 29 -5.58 16.48 -17.35
CA GLY A 29 -4.69 15.33 -17.22
C GLY A 29 -3.26 15.59 -17.71
N PHE A 30 -2.93 16.83 -18.10
CA PHE A 30 -1.61 17.18 -18.63
C PHE A 30 -0.51 17.14 -17.57
N ALA A 31 -0.78 17.59 -16.35
CA ALA A 31 0.18 17.55 -15.26
C ALA A 31 0.55 16.10 -14.92
N HIS A 32 -0.44 15.21 -14.90
CA HIS A 32 -0.23 13.79 -14.65
C HIS A 32 0.42 13.08 -15.85
N LEU A 33 -0.03 13.34 -17.08
CA LEU A 33 0.65 12.83 -18.28
C LEU A 33 2.11 13.27 -18.30
N PHE A 34 2.40 14.51 -17.88
CA PHE A 34 3.74 15.02 -17.82
C PHE A 34 4.58 14.34 -16.72
N GLU A 35 3.96 13.97 -15.59
CA GLU A 35 4.61 13.11 -14.59
C GLU A 35 5.14 11.83 -15.24
N HIS A 36 4.32 11.13 -16.03
CA HIS A 36 4.73 9.93 -16.77
C HIS A 36 5.85 10.22 -17.77
N MET A 37 5.77 11.34 -18.48
CA MET A 37 6.82 11.74 -19.44
C MET A 37 8.17 11.93 -18.77
N MET A 38 8.22 12.37 -17.52
CA MET A 38 9.45 12.54 -16.74
C MET A 38 10.19 11.22 -16.47
N PHE A 39 9.53 10.08 -16.58
CA PHE A 39 10.15 8.76 -16.44
C PHE A 39 10.67 8.17 -17.78
N GLN A 40 10.36 8.81 -18.90
CA GLN A 40 10.72 8.35 -20.24
C GLN A 40 12.13 8.74 -20.67
N GLY A 41 12.97 9.08 -19.70
CA GLY A 41 14.37 9.41 -19.87
C GLY A 41 14.62 10.83 -20.42
N SER A 42 15.87 11.19 -20.65
CA SER A 42 16.36 12.50 -21.07
C SER A 42 17.35 12.37 -22.24
N LYS A 43 17.90 13.47 -22.73
CA LYS A 43 18.88 13.46 -23.84
C LYS A 43 20.10 12.59 -23.56
N ASN A 44 20.57 12.53 -22.33
CA ASN A 44 21.79 11.82 -21.95
C ASN A 44 21.51 10.48 -21.26
N VAL A 45 20.26 10.19 -20.91
CA VAL A 45 19.81 8.93 -20.31
C VAL A 45 18.78 8.30 -21.24
N PRO A 46 19.19 7.49 -22.21
CA PRO A 46 18.29 6.77 -23.08
C PRO A 46 17.62 5.62 -22.30
N GLY A 47 16.36 5.41 -22.53
CA GLY A 47 15.59 4.37 -21.84
C GLY A 47 14.80 4.88 -20.62
N GLU A 48 14.18 3.95 -19.91
CA GLU A 48 13.29 4.27 -18.81
C GLU A 48 14.06 4.66 -17.55
N TYR A 49 13.66 5.75 -16.91
CA TYR A 49 14.25 6.26 -15.67
C TYR A 49 14.29 5.22 -14.55
N PHE A 50 13.23 4.40 -14.43
CA PHE A 50 13.15 3.37 -13.38
C PHE A 50 14.30 2.36 -13.46
N SER A 51 14.70 1.93 -14.67
CA SER A 51 15.82 1.00 -14.84
C SER A 51 17.13 1.58 -14.27
N VAL A 52 17.37 2.88 -14.47
CA VAL A 52 18.60 3.54 -14.01
C VAL A 52 18.56 3.75 -12.48
N VAL A 53 17.42 4.15 -11.93
CA VAL A 53 17.32 4.40 -10.49
C VAL A 53 17.27 3.10 -9.68
N GLU A 54 16.72 2.02 -10.23
CA GLU A 54 16.83 0.67 -9.67
C GLU A 54 18.28 0.18 -9.63
N GLU A 55 19.05 0.44 -10.70
CA GLU A 55 20.50 0.17 -10.72
C GLU A 55 21.25 0.96 -9.64
N LEU A 56 20.81 2.18 -9.33
CA LEU A 56 21.31 2.97 -8.20
C LEU A 56 20.92 2.39 -6.83
N GLY A 57 19.98 1.46 -6.78
CA GLY A 57 19.54 0.76 -5.57
C GLY A 57 18.26 1.30 -4.95
N ALA A 58 17.45 2.04 -5.69
CA ALA A 58 16.11 2.37 -5.22
C ALA A 58 15.20 1.13 -5.22
N ASN A 59 14.48 0.90 -4.12
CA ASN A 59 13.55 -0.21 -3.98
C ASN A 59 12.13 0.23 -4.33
N LEU A 60 11.64 -0.15 -5.51
CA LEU A 60 10.29 0.19 -5.95
C LEU A 60 9.20 -0.44 -5.06
N GLN A 61 9.41 -1.65 -4.56
CA GLN A 61 8.40 -2.36 -3.75
C GLN A 61 8.21 -1.73 -2.38
N GLU A 62 9.27 -1.16 -1.80
CA GLU A 62 9.22 -0.43 -0.53
C GLU A 62 8.96 1.08 -0.71
N GLY A 63 8.57 1.50 -1.90
CA GLY A 63 8.32 2.92 -2.20
C GLY A 63 9.59 3.79 -2.20
N GLY A 64 10.74 3.20 -2.55
CA GLY A 64 12.04 3.90 -2.64
C GLY A 64 12.16 4.84 -3.82
N VAL A 65 11.30 4.74 -4.83
CA VAL A 65 11.20 5.68 -5.95
C VAL A 65 9.75 5.81 -6.37
N ASN A 66 9.30 7.02 -6.64
CA ASN A 66 7.97 7.29 -7.17
C ASN A 66 7.88 8.71 -7.77
N GLY A 67 6.79 8.95 -8.51
CA GLY A 67 6.27 10.26 -8.84
C GLY A 67 4.80 10.33 -8.47
N THR A 68 4.29 11.51 -8.18
CA THR A 68 2.86 11.74 -8.01
C THR A 68 2.47 13.15 -8.41
N THR A 69 1.28 13.26 -8.97
CA THR A 69 0.63 14.53 -9.26
C THR A 69 -0.65 14.65 -8.45
N ASP A 70 -0.84 15.79 -7.83
CA ASP A 70 -2.13 16.19 -7.26
C ASP A 70 -2.63 17.50 -7.89
N ASN A 71 -3.59 18.13 -7.26
CA ASN A 71 -4.12 19.39 -7.76
C ASN A 71 -3.06 20.51 -7.73
N ASP A 72 -2.11 20.48 -6.81
CA ASP A 72 -1.25 21.61 -6.47
C ASP A 72 0.21 21.43 -6.83
N ARG A 73 0.70 20.18 -6.83
CA ARG A 73 2.12 19.87 -7.06
C ARG A 73 2.29 18.59 -7.85
N THR A 74 3.47 18.46 -8.47
CA THR A 74 4.00 17.20 -9.01
C THR A 74 5.34 16.93 -8.35
N ASN A 75 5.56 15.75 -7.78
CA ASN A 75 6.82 15.42 -7.18
C ASN A 75 7.44 14.15 -7.75
N TYR A 76 8.76 14.07 -7.60
CA TYR A 76 9.56 12.88 -7.95
C TYR A 76 10.56 12.67 -6.84
N PHE A 77 10.73 11.44 -6.41
CA PHE A 77 11.71 11.11 -5.40
C PHE A 77 12.37 9.75 -5.62
N ALA A 78 13.58 9.64 -5.12
CA ALA A 78 14.30 8.38 -5.05
C ALA A 78 15.12 8.27 -3.76
N THR A 79 15.14 7.06 -3.17
CA THR A 79 16.00 6.69 -2.04
C THR A 79 17.02 5.68 -2.53
N VAL A 80 18.30 5.99 -2.36
CA VAL A 80 19.42 5.16 -2.81
C VAL A 80 20.48 5.05 -1.71
N PRO A 81 21.41 4.07 -1.74
CA PRO A 81 22.60 4.09 -0.90
C PRO A 81 23.36 5.41 -1.01
N SER A 82 23.87 5.91 0.12
CA SER A 82 24.45 7.26 0.24
C SER A 82 25.63 7.52 -0.71
N GLY A 83 26.38 6.47 -1.09
CA GLY A 83 27.47 6.58 -2.08
C GLY A 83 27.01 6.99 -3.48
N ASN A 84 25.73 6.81 -3.81
CA ASN A 84 25.16 7.08 -5.13
C ASN A 84 24.53 8.48 -5.26
N LEU A 85 24.66 9.36 -4.24
CA LEU A 85 24.09 10.71 -4.25
C LEU A 85 24.46 11.51 -5.50
N GLU A 86 25.73 11.50 -5.92
CA GLU A 86 26.20 12.27 -7.07
C GLU A 86 25.51 11.82 -8.35
N LYS A 87 25.46 10.51 -8.61
CA LYS A 87 24.80 9.97 -9.81
C LYS A 87 23.29 10.23 -9.79
N LEU A 88 22.64 10.17 -8.61
CA LEU A 88 21.23 10.51 -8.48
C LEU A 88 20.98 11.99 -8.77
N LEU A 89 21.74 12.90 -8.21
CA LEU A 89 21.61 14.35 -8.48
C LEU A 89 21.90 14.69 -9.95
N TRP A 90 22.87 14.02 -10.55
CA TRP A 90 23.13 14.14 -12.00
C TRP A 90 21.89 13.71 -12.80
N LEU A 91 21.32 12.53 -12.52
CA LEU A 91 20.13 12.00 -13.18
C LEU A 91 18.94 12.96 -13.07
N GLU A 92 18.69 13.47 -11.85
CA GLU A 92 17.61 14.41 -11.57
C GLU A 92 17.79 15.75 -12.30
N SER A 93 19.03 16.26 -12.36
CA SER A 93 19.34 17.49 -13.07
C SER A 93 19.29 17.32 -14.58
N ASP A 94 19.69 16.16 -15.09
CA ASP A 94 19.68 15.88 -16.53
C ASP A 94 18.25 15.83 -17.06
N ARG A 95 17.32 15.16 -16.36
CA ARG A 95 15.93 15.18 -16.79
C ARG A 95 15.29 16.58 -16.68
N LEU A 96 15.67 17.40 -15.70
CA LEU A 96 15.21 18.80 -15.62
C LEU A 96 15.76 19.65 -16.76
N ALA A 97 17.02 19.45 -17.15
CA ALA A 97 17.69 20.26 -18.16
C ALA A 97 17.40 19.81 -19.60
N THR A 98 17.25 18.51 -19.85
CA THR A 98 17.36 17.93 -21.19
C THR A 98 16.21 16.97 -21.57
N LEU A 99 15.18 16.80 -20.71
CA LEU A 99 14.03 15.95 -21.01
C LEU A 99 13.42 16.25 -22.37
N ILE A 100 13.15 17.53 -22.63
CA ILE A 100 12.49 18.00 -23.87
C ILE A 100 13.26 17.62 -25.14
N ASP A 101 14.58 17.57 -25.07
CA ASP A 101 15.42 17.15 -26.21
C ASP A 101 15.31 15.63 -26.46
N GLY A 102 14.80 14.92 -25.50
CA GLY A 102 14.60 13.47 -25.52
C GLY A 102 13.17 13.00 -25.69
N VAL A 103 12.18 13.88 -25.65
CA VAL A 103 10.76 13.56 -25.85
C VAL A 103 10.39 13.64 -27.32
N ASP A 104 9.80 12.58 -27.85
CA ASP A 104 9.28 12.49 -29.22
C ASP A 104 7.80 12.08 -29.25
N GLN A 105 7.22 12.03 -30.47
CA GLN A 105 5.81 11.71 -30.65
C GLN A 105 5.50 10.28 -30.20
N ALA A 106 6.41 9.35 -30.37
CA ALA A 106 6.18 7.95 -30.03
C ALA A 106 6.10 7.77 -28.50
N LYS A 107 7.00 8.41 -27.72
CA LYS A 107 6.93 8.46 -26.25
C LYS A 107 5.63 9.07 -25.76
N LEU A 108 5.24 10.19 -26.34
CA LEU A 108 3.97 10.82 -26.00
C LEU A 108 2.78 9.89 -26.27
N ASP A 109 2.78 9.24 -27.43
CA ASP A 109 1.70 8.31 -27.80
C ASP A 109 1.65 7.11 -26.84
N ASN A 110 2.80 6.55 -26.42
CA ASN A 110 2.87 5.53 -25.39
C ASN A 110 2.30 6.04 -24.06
N GLN A 111 2.84 7.11 -23.53
CA GLN A 111 2.43 7.55 -22.18
C GLN A 111 0.99 8.04 -22.14
N ARG A 112 0.48 8.64 -23.22
CA ARG A 112 -0.97 8.91 -23.31
C ARG A 112 -1.80 7.65 -23.10
N ASP A 113 -1.35 6.52 -23.61
CA ASP A 113 -2.11 5.29 -23.50
C ASP A 113 -1.85 4.57 -22.18
N VAL A 114 -0.63 4.68 -21.61
CA VAL A 114 -0.38 4.25 -20.23
C VAL A 114 -1.32 4.99 -19.27
N VAL A 115 -1.41 6.32 -19.34
CA VAL A 115 -2.31 7.14 -18.50
C VAL A 115 -3.77 6.79 -18.76
N LYS A 116 -4.18 6.57 -20.01
CA LYS A 116 -5.53 6.08 -20.30
C LYS A 116 -5.81 4.68 -19.76
N ASN A 117 -4.82 3.78 -19.77
CA ASN A 117 -4.92 2.47 -19.14
C ASN A 117 -5.02 2.57 -17.63
N GLU A 118 -4.24 3.47 -17.03
CA GLU A 118 -4.31 3.77 -15.60
C GLU A 118 -5.68 4.34 -15.22
N ARG A 119 -6.20 5.31 -15.97
CA ARG A 119 -7.57 5.82 -15.78
C ARG A 119 -8.59 4.69 -15.83
N ARG A 120 -8.48 3.78 -16.81
CA ARG A 120 -9.36 2.61 -16.88
C ARG A 120 -9.22 1.70 -15.67
N GLN A 121 -7.98 1.42 -15.24
CA GLN A 121 -7.69 0.54 -14.11
C GLN A 121 -8.05 1.19 -12.78
N GLY A 122 -7.74 2.47 -12.59
CA GLY A 122 -7.91 3.19 -11.33
C GLY A 122 -9.27 3.88 -11.18
N VAL A 123 -9.96 4.21 -12.29
CA VAL A 123 -11.22 4.95 -12.27
C VAL A 123 -12.34 4.13 -12.89
N ASP A 124 -12.22 3.78 -14.19
CA ASP A 124 -13.35 3.23 -14.95
C ASP A 124 -13.66 1.77 -14.58
N ASN A 125 -12.65 0.99 -14.13
CA ASN A 125 -12.78 -0.43 -13.71
C ASN A 125 -12.89 -0.62 -12.20
N GLN A 126 -12.61 0.41 -11.39
CA GLN A 126 -12.70 0.30 -9.93
C GLN A 126 -14.14 0.53 -9.47
N PRO A 127 -14.64 -0.27 -8.53
CA PRO A 127 -15.88 0.03 -7.83
C PRO A 127 -15.79 1.44 -7.22
N TYR A 128 -16.78 2.28 -7.52
CA TYR A 128 -16.86 3.68 -7.09
C TYR A 128 -15.77 4.61 -7.68
N GLY A 129 -14.93 4.18 -8.62
CA GLY A 129 -13.74 4.91 -9.07
C GLY A 129 -13.99 6.33 -9.59
N ARG A 130 -15.20 6.62 -10.13
CA ARG A 130 -15.57 7.92 -10.65
C ARG A 130 -15.92 8.99 -9.59
N TRP A 131 -15.93 8.65 -8.32
CA TRP A 131 -16.40 9.55 -7.25
C TRP A 131 -15.62 10.88 -7.19
N PHE A 132 -14.29 10.83 -7.38
CA PHE A 132 -13.44 12.02 -7.31
C PHE A 132 -13.67 12.95 -8.52
N GLU A 133 -13.85 12.40 -9.70
CA GLU A 133 -14.19 13.16 -10.91
C GLU A 133 -15.54 13.89 -10.75
N LEU A 134 -16.55 13.19 -10.23
CA LEU A 134 -17.85 13.76 -9.93
C LEU A 134 -17.76 14.82 -8.84
N LEU A 135 -16.97 14.59 -7.80
CA LEU A 135 -16.71 15.59 -6.76
C LEU A 135 -16.11 16.86 -7.36
N ALA A 136 -15.06 16.73 -8.16
CA ALA A 136 -14.37 17.89 -8.77
C ALA A 136 -15.32 18.71 -9.65
N ASN A 137 -16.06 18.04 -10.54
CA ASN A 137 -16.99 18.69 -11.47
C ASN A 137 -18.19 19.35 -10.80
N GLU A 138 -18.64 18.82 -9.66
CA GLU A 138 -19.90 19.20 -9.04
C GLU A 138 -19.74 20.13 -7.82
N LEU A 139 -18.57 20.06 -7.15
CA LEU A 139 -18.25 20.91 -6.01
C LEU A 139 -17.70 22.27 -6.45
N PHE A 140 -16.86 22.27 -7.50
CA PHE A 140 -16.21 23.46 -8.00
C PHE A 140 -16.88 23.99 -9.26
N PRO A 141 -17.13 25.31 -9.40
CA PRO A 141 -17.72 25.88 -10.59
C PRO A 141 -16.81 25.67 -11.81
N PHE A 142 -17.39 25.52 -13.00
CA PHE A 142 -16.65 25.39 -14.25
C PHE A 142 -15.61 26.52 -14.41
N GLY A 143 -14.37 26.13 -14.73
CA GLY A 143 -13.21 27.02 -14.83
C GLY A 143 -12.48 27.29 -13.50
N HIS A 144 -12.97 26.77 -12.36
CA HIS A 144 -12.18 26.70 -11.14
C HIS A 144 -11.03 25.72 -11.32
N PRO A 145 -9.80 26.00 -10.87
CA PRO A 145 -8.63 25.12 -11.07
C PRO A 145 -8.77 23.68 -10.52
N TYR A 146 -9.73 23.44 -9.65
CA TYR A 146 -10.03 22.11 -9.12
C TYR A 146 -11.31 21.49 -9.71
N SER A 147 -11.89 22.06 -10.77
CA SER A 147 -13.13 21.58 -11.39
C SER A 147 -12.95 20.39 -12.34
N TRP A 148 -11.75 19.80 -12.42
CA TRP A 148 -11.46 18.59 -13.21
C TRP A 148 -10.56 17.63 -12.44
N PRO A 149 -10.63 16.31 -12.74
CA PRO A 149 -9.80 15.32 -12.06
C PRO A 149 -8.34 15.38 -12.55
N VAL A 150 -7.40 15.07 -11.65
CA VAL A 150 -5.96 15.02 -11.94
C VAL A 150 -5.63 14.05 -13.08
N ILE A 151 -6.32 12.91 -13.15
CA ILE A 151 -6.12 11.90 -14.21
C ILE A 151 -6.55 12.39 -15.59
N GLY A 152 -7.34 13.45 -15.67
CA GLY A 152 -7.86 14.04 -16.92
C GLY A 152 -8.96 13.24 -17.61
N SER A 153 -9.53 13.82 -18.66
CA SER A 153 -10.52 13.13 -19.51
C SER A 153 -9.86 12.32 -20.62
N MET A 154 -10.49 11.23 -21.06
CA MET A 154 -10.04 10.43 -22.22
C MET A 154 -9.90 11.28 -23.50
N ALA A 155 -10.79 12.26 -23.68
CA ALA A 155 -10.79 13.16 -24.83
C ALA A 155 -9.59 14.11 -24.81
N ASP A 156 -9.34 14.74 -23.65
CA ASP A 156 -8.25 15.70 -23.48
C ASP A 156 -6.89 15.02 -23.58
N LEU A 157 -6.72 13.85 -22.95
CA LEU A 157 -5.52 13.03 -23.08
C LEU A 157 -5.26 12.64 -24.53
N SER A 158 -6.31 12.28 -25.29
CA SER A 158 -6.17 11.93 -26.71
C SER A 158 -5.80 13.14 -27.58
N ALA A 159 -6.18 14.34 -27.16
CA ALA A 159 -5.89 15.59 -27.88
C ALA A 159 -4.52 16.21 -27.53
N ALA A 160 -3.81 15.64 -26.54
CA ALA A 160 -2.49 16.11 -26.11
C ALA A 160 -1.48 16.04 -27.28
N SER A 161 -0.85 17.17 -27.63
CA SER A 161 0.20 17.27 -28.65
C SER A 161 1.57 17.36 -28.03
N LEU A 162 2.60 17.08 -28.84
CA LEU A 162 3.98 17.25 -28.39
C LEU A 162 4.31 18.71 -28.05
N ASP A 163 3.75 19.67 -28.81
CA ASP A 163 3.91 21.11 -28.53
C ASP A 163 3.29 21.50 -27.17
N ASP A 164 2.12 20.95 -26.82
CA ASP A 164 1.47 21.19 -25.52
C ASP A 164 2.37 20.69 -24.39
N VAL A 165 2.94 19.49 -24.53
CA VAL A 165 3.86 18.88 -23.54
C VAL A 165 5.13 19.73 -23.40
N GLN A 166 5.71 20.20 -24.50
CA GLN A 166 6.90 21.07 -24.47
C GLN A 166 6.61 22.44 -23.85
N GLU A 167 5.44 23.05 -24.17
CA GLU A 167 5.01 24.32 -23.54
C GLU A 167 4.85 24.17 -22.03
N PHE A 168 4.21 23.07 -21.59
CA PHE A 168 3.99 22.77 -20.17
C PHE A 168 5.31 22.62 -19.41
N PHE A 169 6.27 21.88 -19.98
CA PHE A 169 7.60 21.72 -19.39
C PHE A 169 8.32 23.06 -19.24
N ARG A 170 8.49 23.80 -20.36
CA ARG A 170 9.22 25.07 -20.36
C ARG A 170 8.62 26.09 -19.42
N THR A 171 7.30 25.99 -19.14
CA THR A 171 6.59 26.89 -18.25
C THR A 171 6.78 26.54 -16.79
N TYR A 172 6.65 25.27 -16.43
CA TYR A 172 6.49 24.84 -15.04
C TYR A 172 7.68 24.07 -14.47
N TYR A 173 8.45 23.33 -15.31
CA TYR A 173 9.58 22.51 -14.86
C TYR A 173 10.88 23.29 -14.94
N THR A 174 11.02 24.18 -13.98
CA THR A 174 12.12 25.15 -13.93
C THR A 174 12.65 25.33 -12.52
N PRO A 175 13.95 25.68 -12.33
CA PRO A 175 14.56 25.78 -11.00
C PRO A 175 13.85 26.72 -10.03
N ASN A 176 13.26 27.80 -10.52
CA ASN A 176 12.51 28.77 -9.70
C ASN A 176 11.08 28.30 -9.32
N ASN A 177 10.63 27.17 -9.86
CA ASN A 177 9.38 26.49 -9.49
C ASN A 177 9.61 25.15 -8.78
N LEU A 178 10.87 24.82 -8.46
CA LEU A 178 11.30 23.56 -7.85
C LEU A 178 11.69 23.78 -6.39
N SER A 179 11.17 22.96 -5.49
CA SER A 179 11.69 22.74 -4.15
C SER A 179 12.44 21.39 -4.13
N LEU A 180 13.76 21.46 -3.89
CA LEU A 180 14.63 20.28 -3.86
C LEU A 180 15.05 19.98 -2.43
N VAL A 181 14.74 18.79 -1.92
CA VAL A 181 15.20 18.30 -0.63
C VAL A 181 16.14 17.11 -0.82
N ILE A 182 17.28 17.15 -0.12
CA ILE A 182 18.20 16.03 0.07
C ILE A 182 18.20 15.67 1.55
N ALA A 183 17.86 14.43 1.88
CA ALA A 183 17.79 13.93 3.25
C ALA A 183 18.56 12.61 3.39
N GLY A 184 19.25 12.37 4.51
CA GLY A 184 19.96 11.12 4.79
C GLY A 184 21.43 11.30 5.12
N ASP A 185 22.26 10.27 4.81
CA ASP A 185 23.69 10.21 5.14
C ASP A 185 24.54 10.82 4.02
N PHE A 186 24.86 12.10 4.17
CA PHE A 186 25.76 12.81 3.25
C PHE A 186 26.52 13.95 3.95
N ASP A 187 27.54 14.46 3.27
CA ASP A 187 28.21 15.71 3.67
C ASP A 187 27.46 16.92 3.08
N PRO A 188 26.97 17.87 3.91
CA PRO A 188 26.21 19.02 3.43
C PRO A 188 26.98 19.94 2.47
N SER A 189 28.31 20.06 2.67
CA SER A 189 29.16 20.89 1.81
C SER A 189 29.30 20.26 0.42
N LEU A 190 29.51 18.92 0.37
CA LEU A 190 29.57 18.17 -0.87
C LEU A 190 28.21 18.21 -1.59
N ALA A 191 27.11 17.96 -0.88
CA ALA A 191 25.77 18.01 -1.48
C ALA A 191 25.47 19.37 -2.11
N LYS A 192 25.85 20.46 -1.44
CA LYS A 192 25.70 21.83 -1.98
C LYS A 192 26.53 22.01 -3.26
N GLN A 193 27.79 21.59 -3.26
CA GLN A 193 28.66 21.64 -4.44
C GLN A 193 28.07 20.84 -5.61
N LEU A 194 27.51 19.65 -5.34
CA LEU A 194 26.86 18.81 -6.36
C LEU A 194 25.60 19.46 -6.94
N VAL A 195 24.77 20.06 -6.09
CA VAL A 195 23.59 20.81 -6.56
C VAL A 195 24.03 22.02 -7.40
N GLU A 196 25.00 22.79 -6.96
CA GLU A 196 25.57 23.92 -7.74
C GLU A 196 26.15 23.43 -9.08
N LYS A 197 26.87 22.30 -9.08
CA LYS A 197 27.48 21.69 -10.27
C LYS A 197 26.43 21.28 -11.30
N TYR A 198 25.37 20.59 -10.88
CA TYR A 198 24.43 19.97 -11.80
C TYR A 198 23.19 20.82 -12.10
N PHE A 199 22.68 21.57 -11.12
CA PHE A 199 21.48 22.42 -11.29
C PHE A 199 21.79 23.89 -11.54
N GLY A 200 22.99 24.39 -11.15
CA GLY A 200 23.30 25.81 -11.17
C GLY A 200 23.34 26.44 -12.57
N SER A 201 23.57 25.67 -13.63
CA SER A 201 23.57 26.15 -15.02
C SER A 201 22.18 26.14 -15.68
N ILE A 202 21.18 25.52 -15.05
CA ILE A 202 19.82 25.43 -15.62
C ILE A 202 19.14 26.82 -15.48
N PRO A 203 18.68 27.43 -16.58
CA PRO A 203 18.13 28.77 -16.54
C PRO A 203 16.80 28.80 -15.78
N PRO A 204 16.50 29.87 -15.04
CA PRO A 204 15.20 30.06 -14.41
C PRO A 204 14.11 30.20 -15.47
N GLY A 205 12.93 29.68 -15.16
CA GLY A 205 11.75 29.85 -15.99
C GLY A 205 11.03 31.18 -15.78
N PRO A 206 9.90 31.38 -16.45
CA PRO A 206 9.10 32.59 -16.30
C PRO A 206 8.59 32.76 -14.86
N ALA A 207 8.26 33.99 -14.48
CA ALA A 207 7.57 34.25 -13.23
C ALA A 207 6.14 33.73 -13.32
N LEU A 208 5.77 32.79 -12.42
CA LEU A 208 4.46 32.16 -12.43
C LEU A 208 3.48 32.91 -11.54
N ALA A 209 2.34 33.30 -12.11
CA ALA A 209 1.22 33.84 -11.35
C ALA A 209 0.48 32.72 -10.61
N ARG A 210 0.32 32.84 -9.30
CA ARG A 210 -0.50 31.89 -8.51
C ARG A 210 -1.97 32.18 -8.71
N PRO A 211 -2.82 31.17 -9.00
CA PRO A 211 -4.26 31.38 -9.13
C PRO A 211 -4.86 31.97 -7.85
N LYS A 212 -5.57 33.07 -7.97
CA LYS A 212 -6.38 33.64 -6.88
C LYS A 212 -7.84 33.41 -7.22
N VAL A 213 -8.44 32.42 -6.59
CA VAL A 213 -9.84 32.07 -6.79
C VAL A 213 -10.65 32.26 -5.51
N ALA A 214 -11.93 32.58 -5.66
CA ALA A 214 -12.83 32.60 -4.52
C ALA A 214 -13.05 31.17 -4.00
N PRO A 215 -13.17 30.99 -2.66
CA PRO A 215 -13.52 29.69 -2.11
C PRO A 215 -14.79 29.11 -2.73
N ALA A 216 -14.84 27.82 -2.95
CA ALA A 216 -16.07 27.16 -3.37
C ALA A 216 -17.15 27.34 -2.30
N VAL A 217 -18.37 27.65 -2.72
CA VAL A 217 -19.52 27.82 -1.81
C VAL A 217 -20.73 27.13 -2.43
N LEU A 218 -21.37 26.25 -1.68
CA LEU A 218 -22.65 25.67 -2.07
C LEU A 218 -23.79 26.52 -1.49
N ALA A 219 -24.58 27.10 -2.34
CA ALA A 219 -25.75 27.88 -1.93
C ALA A 219 -26.87 27.00 -1.35
N ALA A 220 -26.97 25.75 -1.83
CA ALA A 220 -27.90 24.73 -1.38
C ALA A 220 -27.27 23.33 -1.56
N GLY A 221 -27.83 22.33 -0.91
CA GLY A 221 -27.40 20.94 -1.07
C GLY A 221 -27.67 20.42 -2.49
N LYS A 222 -26.78 19.57 -2.96
CA LYS A 222 -26.84 18.92 -4.28
C LYS A 222 -26.66 17.43 -4.12
N THR A 223 -27.56 16.62 -4.68
CA THR A 223 -27.49 15.16 -4.64
C THR A 223 -27.43 14.58 -6.04
N LEU A 224 -26.53 13.64 -6.29
CA LEU A 224 -26.42 12.87 -7.51
C LEU A 224 -26.59 11.38 -7.20
N GLU A 225 -27.42 10.71 -8.03
CA GLU A 225 -27.55 9.26 -8.07
C GLU A 225 -26.67 8.73 -9.20
N ILE A 226 -25.75 7.81 -8.89
CA ILE A 226 -24.74 7.29 -9.82
C ILE A 226 -24.88 5.78 -9.91
N ALA A 227 -25.17 5.28 -11.13
CA ALA A 227 -25.06 3.86 -11.42
C ALA A 227 -23.58 3.50 -11.64
N ASP A 228 -23.10 2.42 -10.97
CA ASP A 228 -21.72 1.96 -11.06
C ASP A 228 -21.65 0.44 -10.79
N ARG A 229 -20.54 -0.21 -11.17
CA ARG A 229 -20.30 -1.65 -10.97
C ARG A 229 -19.88 -1.97 -9.55
N VAL A 230 -20.75 -1.73 -8.62
CA VAL A 230 -20.44 -1.86 -7.20
C VAL A 230 -21.30 -2.93 -6.53
N PRO A 231 -20.75 -3.72 -5.60
CA PRO A 231 -21.52 -4.77 -4.91
C PRO A 231 -22.39 -4.21 -3.78
N GLN A 232 -22.13 -2.99 -3.31
CA GLN A 232 -22.81 -2.35 -2.19
C GLN A 232 -23.08 -0.89 -2.52
N GLU A 233 -24.14 -0.34 -1.96
CA GLU A 233 -24.38 1.09 -2.06
C GLU A 233 -23.40 1.87 -1.18
N ARG A 234 -22.98 3.05 -1.66
CA ARG A 234 -22.06 3.95 -0.96
C ARG A 234 -22.50 5.40 -1.11
N VAL A 235 -22.42 6.15 -0.01
CA VAL A 235 -22.65 7.59 -0.05
C VAL A 235 -21.36 8.34 0.26
N TYR A 236 -21.12 9.40 -0.50
CA TYR A 236 -20.14 10.43 -0.24
C TYR A 236 -20.89 11.71 0.11
N MET A 237 -20.56 12.32 1.24
CA MET A 237 -21.08 13.63 1.65
C MET A 237 -19.90 14.58 1.74
N VAL A 238 -19.96 15.69 1.00
CA VAL A 238 -18.82 16.57 0.77
C VAL A 238 -19.19 18.02 1.05
N TRP A 239 -18.35 18.72 1.80
CA TRP A 239 -18.47 20.14 2.11
C TRP A 239 -17.23 20.90 1.66
N PRO A 240 -17.38 22.10 1.01
CA PRO A 240 -16.25 22.97 0.75
C PRO A 240 -15.71 23.54 2.07
N THR A 241 -14.38 23.55 2.22
CA THR A 241 -13.68 23.97 3.43
C THR A 241 -12.55 24.94 3.11
N PRO A 242 -11.95 25.64 4.10
CA PRO A 242 -10.82 26.50 3.87
C PRO A 242 -9.61 25.76 3.33
N PRO A 243 -8.71 26.45 2.61
CA PRO A 243 -7.48 25.83 2.10
C PRO A 243 -6.59 25.31 3.22
N LEU A 244 -5.69 24.39 2.85
CA LEU A 244 -4.65 23.85 3.74
C LEU A 244 -3.92 24.99 4.49
N TYR A 245 -3.72 24.82 5.78
CA TYR A 245 -3.17 25.80 6.72
C TYR A 245 -4.02 27.07 6.92
N GLY A 246 -5.20 27.15 6.34
CA GLY A 246 -6.16 28.24 6.54
C GLY A 246 -6.83 28.20 7.92
N ALA A 247 -7.55 29.27 8.25
CA ALA A 247 -8.32 29.32 9.50
C ALA A 247 -9.44 28.28 9.52
N GLY A 248 -9.48 27.39 10.52
CA GLY A 248 -10.42 26.29 10.65
C GLY A 248 -9.90 24.94 10.11
N ASP A 249 -8.80 24.90 9.39
CA ASP A 249 -8.22 23.69 8.81
C ASP A 249 -7.82 22.69 9.91
N ALA A 250 -7.08 23.12 10.93
CA ALA A 250 -6.68 22.25 12.04
C ALA A 250 -7.87 21.73 12.86
N GLU A 251 -8.90 22.53 13.03
CA GLU A 251 -10.14 22.15 13.69
C GLU A 251 -10.89 21.07 12.90
N LEU A 252 -10.91 21.17 11.57
CA LEU A 252 -11.58 20.22 10.70
C LEU A 252 -10.80 18.91 10.58
N ASP A 253 -9.46 18.93 10.61
CA ASP A 253 -8.63 17.72 10.73
C ASP A 253 -9.00 16.93 11.98
N LEU A 254 -9.13 17.61 13.12
CA LEU A 254 -9.52 16.96 14.37
C LEU A 254 -11.01 16.60 14.41
N ALA A 255 -11.89 17.36 13.73
CA ALA A 255 -13.30 17.00 13.57
C ALA A 255 -13.45 15.69 12.79
N ALA A 256 -12.67 15.46 11.74
CA ALA A 256 -12.67 14.21 11.00
C ALA A 256 -12.35 13.00 11.89
N ARG A 257 -11.35 13.15 12.77
CA ARG A 257 -10.98 12.09 13.74
C ARG A 257 -12.04 11.87 14.81
N VAL A 258 -12.61 12.93 15.38
CA VAL A 258 -13.73 12.82 16.32
C VAL A 258 -14.93 12.11 15.69
N LEU A 259 -15.15 12.34 14.40
CA LEU A 259 -16.27 11.74 13.66
C LEU A 259 -16.03 10.28 13.27
N ALA A 260 -14.83 9.89 12.79
CA ALA A 260 -14.68 8.60 12.13
C ALA A 260 -13.34 7.86 12.39
N ASP A 261 -12.53 8.28 13.37
CA ASP A 261 -11.25 7.60 13.68
C ASP A 261 -11.40 6.63 14.87
N GLY A 262 -11.69 5.36 14.58
CA GLY A 262 -11.84 4.26 15.53
C GLY A 262 -13.28 3.97 15.94
N LEU A 263 -13.50 2.83 16.60
CA LEU A 263 -14.84 2.31 16.96
C LEU A 263 -15.64 3.26 17.86
N SER A 264 -14.97 3.99 18.75
CA SER A 264 -15.62 4.91 19.70
C SER A 264 -15.91 6.29 19.08
N SER A 265 -15.46 6.56 17.85
CA SER A 265 -15.76 7.80 17.13
C SER A 265 -17.25 7.89 16.78
N ARG A 266 -17.77 9.11 16.69
CA ARG A 266 -19.22 9.35 16.64
C ARG A 266 -19.93 8.62 15.52
N LEU A 267 -19.45 8.73 14.28
CA LEU A 267 -20.06 8.09 13.12
C LEU A 267 -19.83 6.58 13.12
N THR A 268 -18.63 6.11 13.46
CA THR A 268 -18.35 4.67 13.49
C THR A 268 -19.20 4.01 14.57
N LYS A 269 -19.28 4.62 15.76
CA LYS A 269 -20.15 4.13 16.81
C LYS A 269 -21.62 4.11 16.39
N ALA A 270 -22.15 5.21 15.85
CA ALA A 270 -23.55 5.32 15.49
C ALA A 270 -23.95 4.40 14.31
N LEU A 271 -23.16 4.36 13.21
CA LEU A 271 -23.53 3.69 11.98
C LEU A 271 -23.08 2.24 11.90
N VAL A 272 -21.87 1.95 12.39
CA VAL A 272 -21.26 0.60 12.27
C VAL A 272 -21.56 -0.22 13.53
N TYR A 273 -21.41 0.36 14.72
CA TYR A 273 -21.55 -0.36 15.99
C TYR A 273 -23.01 -0.43 16.47
N ASP A 274 -23.66 0.72 16.72
CA ASP A 274 -25.01 0.76 17.33
C ASP A 274 -26.10 0.38 16.32
N ALA A 275 -26.20 1.11 15.19
CA ALA A 275 -27.26 0.89 14.21
C ALA A 275 -26.99 -0.28 13.26
N GLN A 276 -25.72 -0.68 13.10
CA GLN A 276 -25.28 -1.74 12.19
C GLN A 276 -25.79 -1.58 10.74
N LYS A 277 -25.85 -0.33 10.25
CA LYS A 277 -26.32 0.02 8.92
C LYS A 277 -25.19 0.21 7.91
N ALA A 278 -23.97 0.52 8.39
CA ALA A 278 -22.77 0.62 7.57
C ALA A 278 -21.81 -0.54 7.84
N THR A 279 -20.98 -0.88 6.84
CA THR A 279 -19.81 -1.75 7.03
C THR A 279 -18.62 -0.93 7.49
N THR A 280 -18.43 0.26 6.89
CA THR A 280 -17.38 1.22 7.27
C THR A 280 -17.88 2.65 7.12
N VAL A 281 -17.28 3.55 7.89
CA VAL A 281 -17.42 5.00 7.70
C VAL A 281 -16.06 5.67 7.86
N ASN A 282 -15.76 6.65 7.02
CA ASN A 282 -14.52 7.43 7.04
C ASN A 282 -14.84 8.91 6.95
N ALA A 283 -13.99 9.77 7.54
CA ALA A 283 -14.05 11.20 7.39
C ALA A 283 -12.63 11.77 7.27
N PHE A 284 -12.42 12.72 6.37
CA PHE A 284 -11.11 13.36 6.14
C PHE A 284 -11.23 14.67 5.35
N GLN A 285 -10.13 15.45 5.32
CA GLN A 285 -9.89 16.55 4.40
C GLN A 285 -8.83 16.17 3.37
N PHE A 286 -8.90 16.77 2.15
CA PHE A 286 -7.87 16.52 1.12
C PHE A 286 -6.56 17.27 1.38
N GLY A 287 -6.57 18.42 2.02
CA GLY A 287 -5.39 19.22 2.28
C GLY A 287 -4.83 19.94 1.04
N THR A 288 -5.69 20.60 0.26
CA THR A 288 -5.33 21.32 -0.98
C THR A 288 -5.13 22.82 -0.77
N GLU A 289 -4.25 23.44 -1.63
CA GLU A 289 -3.64 24.78 -1.40
C GLU A 289 -4.60 25.97 -1.55
N ILE A 290 -5.50 25.96 -2.55
CA ILE A 290 -6.32 27.15 -2.87
C ILE A 290 -7.79 27.02 -2.45
N ALA A 291 -8.27 25.81 -2.28
CA ALA A 291 -9.58 25.46 -1.74
C ALA A 291 -9.48 24.02 -1.22
N ASN A 292 -10.33 23.63 -0.28
CA ASN A 292 -10.30 22.28 0.27
C ASN A 292 -11.72 21.73 0.40
N CYS A 293 -11.86 20.45 0.72
CA CYS A 293 -13.15 19.86 1.05
C CYS A 293 -13.03 18.84 2.18
N PHE A 294 -14.07 18.78 2.99
CA PHE A 294 -14.30 17.77 4.00
C PHE A 294 -15.19 16.67 3.43
N VAL A 295 -14.80 15.43 3.56
CA VAL A 295 -15.49 14.27 2.98
C VAL A 295 -15.88 13.29 4.06
N VAL A 296 -17.13 12.81 4.01
CA VAL A 296 -17.58 11.61 4.75
C VAL A 296 -17.99 10.56 3.74
N ILE A 297 -17.46 9.34 3.92
CA ILE A 297 -17.78 8.17 3.10
C ILE A 297 -18.43 7.12 3.98
N ALA A 298 -19.61 6.62 3.63
CA ALA A 298 -20.26 5.52 4.34
C ALA A 298 -20.65 4.40 3.36
N ASN A 299 -20.22 3.18 3.66
CA ASN A 299 -20.55 1.97 2.90
C ASN A 299 -21.75 1.29 3.55
N ALA A 300 -22.84 1.13 2.79
CA ALA A 300 -24.04 0.44 3.27
C ALA A 300 -23.80 -1.06 3.48
N ARG A 301 -24.43 -1.65 4.49
CA ARG A 301 -24.59 -3.11 4.50
C ARG A 301 -25.54 -3.55 3.40
N PRO A 302 -25.43 -4.80 2.90
CA PRO A 302 -26.37 -5.32 1.92
C PRO A 302 -27.83 -5.13 2.35
N GLY A 303 -28.64 -4.52 1.48
CA GLY A 303 -30.05 -4.27 1.74
C GLY A 303 -30.38 -3.00 2.55
N VAL A 304 -29.38 -2.20 2.90
CA VAL A 304 -29.56 -0.89 3.56
C VAL A 304 -29.54 0.23 2.51
N ASP A 305 -30.56 1.08 2.51
CA ASP A 305 -30.64 2.24 1.62
C ASP A 305 -29.61 3.32 2.09
N VAL A 306 -28.84 3.85 1.15
CA VAL A 306 -27.89 4.94 1.41
C VAL A 306 -28.52 6.20 1.97
N ALA A 307 -29.80 6.47 1.72
CA ALA A 307 -30.52 7.62 2.28
C ALA A 307 -30.67 7.50 3.82
N GLU A 308 -30.77 6.29 4.34
CA GLU A 308 -30.76 6.06 5.79
C GLU A 308 -29.39 6.39 6.39
N LEU A 309 -28.30 5.96 5.75
CA LEU A 309 -26.93 6.32 6.16
C LEU A 309 -26.70 7.81 6.13
N GLU A 310 -27.11 8.47 5.04
CA GLU A 310 -27.01 9.92 4.88
C GLU A 310 -27.68 10.66 6.04
N SER A 311 -28.90 10.23 6.43
CA SER A 311 -29.62 10.82 7.56
C SER A 311 -28.88 10.65 8.89
N LEU A 312 -28.30 9.47 9.14
CA LEU A 312 -27.50 9.20 10.35
C LEU A 312 -26.22 10.02 10.38
N VAL A 313 -25.50 10.14 9.27
CA VAL A 313 -24.29 10.98 9.14
C VAL A 313 -24.65 12.45 9.40
N ALA A 314 -25.70 12.96 8.76
CA ALA A 314 -26.15 14.36 8.94
C ALA A 314 -26.50 14.64 10.42
N LYS A 315 -27.18 13.73 11.09
CA LYS A 315 -27.52 13.84 12.52
C LYS A 315 -26.29 13.97 13.40
N GLU A 316 -25.27 13.15 13.20
CA GLU A 316 -24.04 13.19 14.03
C GLU A 316 -23.19 14.46 13.73
N ILE A 317 -23.13 14.92 12.48
CA ILE A 317 -22.50 16.19 12.13
C ILE A 317 -23.25 17.37 12.78
N ALA A 318 -24.58 17.40 12.67
CA ALA A 318 -25.38 18.43 13.34
C ALA A 318 -25.19 18.41 14.86
N ARG A 319 -25.05 17.22 15.48
CA ARG A 319 -24.73 17.09 16.91
C ARG A 319 -23.35 17.65 17.25
N LEU A 320 -22.32 17.39 16.41
CA LEU A 320 -20.98 17.98 16.58
C LEU A 320 -21.04 19.51 16.48
N ALA A 321 -21.74 20.03 15.48
CA ALA A 321 -21.94 21.47 15.33
C ALA A 321 -22.73 22.09 16.50
N ALA A 322 -23.74 21.41 17.02
CA ALA A 322 -24.57 21.94 18.12
C ALA A 322 -23.85 21.93 19.47
N SER A 323 -23.16 20.88 19.85
CA SER A 323 -22.59 20.66 21.19
C SER A 323 -21.07 20.65 21.27
N GLY A 324 -20.37 20.64 20.13
CA GLY A 324 -18.92 20.45 20.07
C GLY A 324 -18.47 19.04 20.45
N PRO A 325 -17.16 18.78 20.45
CA PRO A 325 -16.59 17.55 21.00
C PRO A 325 -16.53 17.65 22.53
N THR A 326 -16.58 16.53 23.21
CA THR A 326 -16.18 16.47 24.61
C THR A 326 -14.66 16.67 24.73
N PRO A 327 -14.15 17.14 25.90
CA PRO A 327 -12.71 17.23 26.11
C PRO A 327 -11.97 15.91 25.84
N ALA A 328 -12.53 14.78 26.24
CA ALA A 328 -11.94 13.45 26.03
C ALA A 328 -11.88 13.06 24.53
N GLU A 329 -12.94 13.31 23.75
CA GLU A 329 -12.92 13.08 22.31
C GLU A 329 -11.83 13.91 21.60
N LEU A 330 -11.70 15.20 21.97
CA LEU A 330 -10.71 16.06 21.36
C LEU A 330 -9.28 15.67 21.74
N GLU A 331 -9.01 15.36 23.00
CA GLU A 331 -7.67 14.94 23.44
C GLU A 331 -7.27 13.59 22.83
N ARG A 332 -8.19 12.65 22.67
CA ARG A 332 -7.96 11.40 21.94
C ARG A 332 -7.60 11.66 20.48
N ALA A 333 -8.33 12.54 19.80
CA ALA A 333 -8.06 12.91 18.41
C ALA A 333 -6.65 13.55 18.27
N LYS A 334 -6.27 14.45 19.21
CA LYS A 334 -4.95 15.05 19.24
C LYS A 334 -3.83 14.04 19.48
N ASN A 335 -4.00 13.13 20.44
CA ASN A 335 -3.00 12.11 20.76
C ASN A 335 -2.76 11.15 19.58
N LYS A 336 -3.82 10.71 18.90
CA LYS A 336 -3.71 9.87 17.70
C LYS A 336 -2.98 10.61 16.57
N LEU A 337 -3.36 11.86 16.32
CA LEU A 337 -2.72 12.68 15.28
C LEU A 337 -1.24 12.95 15.59
N GLU A 338 -0.91 13.29 16.84
CA GLU A 338 0.48 13.48 17.29
C GLU A 338 1.31 12.21 17.09
N THR A 339 0.79 11.06 17.51
CA THR A 339 1.49 9.77 17.32
C THR A 339 1.71 9.47 15.85
N GLN A 340 0.69 9.65 15.00
CA GLN A 340 0.81 9.44 13.56
C GLN A 340 1.84 10.39 12.92
N TYR A 341 1.80 11.67 13.28
CA TYR A 341 2.75 12.67 12.79
C TYR A 341 4.20 12.33 13.18
N ILE A 342 4.44 11.96 14.45
CA ILE A 342 5.77 11.55 14.93
C ILE A 342 6.21 10.25 14.25
N SER A 343 5.31 9.30 14.02
CA SER A 343 5.63 8.07 13.29
C SER A 343 6.04 8.33 11.84
N GLY A 344 5.42 9.31 11.16
CA GLY A 344 5.85 9.74 9.82
C GLY A 344 7.30 10.23 9.77
N LEU A 345 7.79 10.84 10.86
CA LEU A 345 9.18 11.32 10.97
C LEU A 345 10.25 10.21 11.15
N GLU A 346 9.87 8.94 11.21
CA GLU A 346 10.85 7.84 11.15
C GLU A 346 11.55 7.80 9.79
N ARG A 347 10.80 7.99 8.73
CA ARG A 347 11.27 7.91 7.35
C ARG A 347 11.93 9.20 6.91
N ILE A 348 13.09 9.08 6.25
CA ILE A 348 13.72 10.24 5.60
C ILE A 348 12.99 10.61 4.31
N GLY A 349 12.40 9.62 3.63
CA GLY A 349 11.74 9.74 2.33
C GLY A 349 10.36 9.10 2.28
N GLY A 350 9.85 8.92 1.07
CA GLY A 350 8.50 8.43 0.80
C GLY A 350 7.41 9.46 1.12
N PHE A 351 6.15 9.07 0.97
CA PHE A 351 5.01 9.94 1.24
C PHE A 351 4.86 10.23 2.74
N GLY A 352 4.79 11.51 3.10
CA GLY A 352 4.67 11.98 4.48
C GLY A 352 5.93 11.80 5.33
N GLY A 353 7.07 11.39 4.75
CA GLY A 353 8.36 11.36 5.42
C GLY A 353 8.98 12.76 5.58
N LYS A 354 10.14 12.85 6.22
CA LYS A 354 10.80 14.14 6.52
C LYS A 354 11.04 15.00 5.29
N ALA A 355 11.53 14.42 4.19
CA ALA A 355 11.81 15.13 2.95
C ALA A 355 10.54 15.68 2.30
N ASP A 356 9.47 14.91 2.33
CA ASP A 356 8.18 15.29 1.80
C ASP A 356 7.56 16.46 2.56
N LEU A 357 7.56 16.41 3.89
CA LEU A 357 7.11 17.51 4.75
C LEU A 357 7.96 18.78 4.60
N LEU A 358 9.29 18.64 4.46
CA LEU A 358 10.18 19.78 4.20
C LEU A 358 9.81 20.49 2.89
N ASN A 359 9.54 19.73 1.84
CA ASN A 359 9.08 20.27 0.56
C ASN A 359 7.70 20.92 0.67
N GLN A 360 6.76 20.27 1.37
CA GLN A 360 5.41 20.78 1.57
C GLN A 360 5.43 22.14 2.28
N TYR A 361 6.16 22.25 3.40
CA TYR A 361 6.26 23.51 4.12
C TYR A 361 7.00 24.57 3.32
N ASN A 362 8.09 24.20 2.61
CA ASN A 362 8.79 25.14 1.77
C ASN A 362 7.92 25.66 0.62
N THR A 363 7.20 24.76 -0.05
CA THR A 363 6.37 25.08 -1.22
C THR A 363 5.16 25.94 -0.85
N TYR A 364 4.44 25.58 0.22
CA TYR A 364 3.17 26.25 0.57
C TYR A 364 3.33 27.37 1.60
N LEU A 365 4.37 27.32 2.45
CA LEU A 365 4.57 28.30 3.54
C LEU A 365 5.87 29.12 3.41
N GLY A 366 6.75 28.77 2.44
CA GLY A 366 8.04 29.43 2.24
C GLY A 366 9.07 29.19 3.35
N ASP A 367 8.82 28.25 4.27
CA ASP A 367 9.69 27.93 5.41
C ASP A 367 9.66 26.42 5.71
N PRO A 368 10.71 25.66 5.32
CA PRO A 368 10.74 24.21 5.52
C PRO A 368 10.81 23.78 7.00
N GLY A 369 11.08 24.71 7.93
CA GLY A 369 11.24 24.43 9.37
C GLY A 369 9.94 24.34 10.18
N ARG A 370 8.76 24.27 9.56
CA ARG A 370 7.44 24.39 10.19
C ARG A 370 6.94 23.19 11.02
N PHE A 371 7.75 22.18 11.28
CA PHE A 371 7.35 20.97 12.02
C PHE A 371 6.73 21.26 13.39
N ALA A 372 7.42 22.06 14.22
CA ALA A 372 6.92 22.41 15.55
C ALA A 372 5.66 23.29 15.49
N TRP A 373 5.59 24.18 14.50
CA TRP A 373 4.44 25.04 14.27
C TRP A 373 3.21 24.24 13.87
N ASP A 374 3.35 23.28 12.96
CA ASP A 374 2.23 22.47 12.49
C ASP A 374 1.67 21.59 13.61
N LEU A 375 2.55 20.96 14.39
CA LEU A 375 2.13 20.21 15.58
C LEU A 375 1.45 21.12 16.63
N ALA A 376 1.95 22.33 16.84
CA ALA A 376 1.35 23.30 17.77
C ALA A 376 -0.03 23.78 17.29
N ARG A 377 -0.25 23.87 15.98
CA ARG A 377 -1.54 24.24 15.36
C ARG A 377 -2.64 23.27 15.80
N TRP A 378 -2.43 21.95 15.70
CA TRP A 378 -3.39 20.94 16.16
C TRP A 378 -3.54 20.92 17.70
N ARG A 379 -2.42 21.02 18.42
CA ARG A 379 -2.46 21.04 19.91
C ARG A 379 -3.25 22.22 20.47
N SER A 380 -3.25 23.36 19.79
CA SER A 380 -3.94 24.58 20.23
C SER A 380 -5.46 24.55 20.03
N VAL A 381 -5.98 23.62 19.25
CA VAL A 381 -7.43 23.53 19.01
C VAL A 381 -8.20 23.30 20.31
N THR A 382 -9.26 24.08 20.50
CA THR A 382 -10.16 23.97 21.65
C THR A 382 -11.49 23.33 21.26
N PRO A 383 -12.26 22.76 22.22
CA PRO A 383 -13.60 22.24 21.91
C PRO A 383 -14.51 23.29 21.27
N ALA A 384 -14.45 24.55 21.74
CA ALA A 384 -15.23 25.64 21.18
C ALA A 384 -14.76 26.03 19.76
N GLY A 385 -13.44 26.01 19.47
CA GLY A 385 -12.89 26.25 18.15
C GLY A 385 -13.35 25.21 17.14
N LEU A 386 -13.25 23.93 17.50
CA LEU A 386 -13.72 22.82 16.66
C LEU A 386 -15.25 22.88 16.43
N GLN A 387 -16.02 23.19 17.48
CA GLN A 387 -17.46 23.39 17.35
C GLN A 387 -17.79 24.51 16.37
N GLN A 388 -17.08 25.65 16.47
CA GLN A 388 -17.29 26.78 15.58
C GLN A 388 -16.94 26.42 14.12
N ALA A 389 -15.85 25.71 13.89
CA ALA A 389 -15.47 25.24 12.56
C ALA A 389 -16.55 24.29 11.97
N ALA A 390 -17.03 23.33 12.78
CA ALA A 390 -18.11 22.43 12.37
C ALA A 390 -19.41 23.20 12.01
N ARG A 391 -19.78 24.22 12.79
CA ARG A 391 -20.93 25.09 12.47
C ARG A 391 -20.74 25.89 11.19
N THR A 392 -19.53 26.36 10.94
CA THR A 392 -19.25 27.24 9.81
C THR A 392 -19.17 26.45 8.50
N TYR A 393 -18.55 25.27 8.51
CA TYR A 393 -18.18 24.56 7.29
C TYR A 393 -18.97 23.27 7.05
N LEU A 394 -19.52 22.62 8.07
CA LEU A 394 -20.23 21.33 7.94
C LEU A 394 -21.77 21.50 8.02
N ASP A 395 -22.29 22.55 7.35
CA ASP A 395 -23.74 22.77 7.22
C ASP A 395 -24.37 21.60 6.43
N THR A 396 -25.24 20.83 7.10
CA THR A 396 -25.86 19.64 6.53
C THR A 396 -26.81 19.94 5.37
N ASP A 397 -27.28 21.17 5.22
CA ASP A 397 -28.16 21.60 4.15
C ASP A 397 -27.40 22.14 2.93
N LYS A 398 -26.06 22.31 3.05
CA LYS A 398 -25.18 22.87 2.01
C LYS A 398 -24.02 21.94 1.71
N ARG A 399 -24.33 20.76 1.22
CA ARG A 399 -23.34 19.75 0.85
C ARG A 399 -23.58 19.16 -0.53
N LEU A 400 -22.54 18.60 -1.12
CA LEU A 400 -22.65 17.68 -2.25
C LEU A 400 -22.79 16.26 -1.71
N THR A 401 -23.81 15.53 -2.20
CA THR A 401 -24.03 14.11 -1.89
C THR A 401 -23.93 13.29 -3.16
N LEU A 402 -23.06 12.27 -3.18
CA LEU A 402 -22.95 11.30 -4.27
C LEU A 402 -23.40 9.93 -3.77
N ARG A 403 -24.43 9.36 -4.40
CA ARG A 403 -24.98 8.04 -4.09
C ARG A 403 -24.67 7.06 -5.21
N PHE A 404 -23.85 6.06 -4.93
CA PHE A 404 -23.43 5.05 -5.91
C PHE A 404 -24.25 3.78 -5.84
N ARG A 405 -24.65 3.29 -7.04
CA ARG A 405 -25.39 2.06 -7.30
C ARG A 405 -24.83 1.28 -8.53
N PRO A 406 -24.96 -0.05 -8.65
CA PRO A 406 -24.18 -0.91 -9.60
C PRO A 406 -24.35 -0.79 -11.12
N GLU A 407 -23.25 -0.73 -11.99
CA GLU A 407 -23.19 -0.94 -13.48
C GLU A 407 -21.76 -1.02 -14.18
N SER A 408 -21.54 -1.03 -15.57
CA SER A 408 -20.29 -1.49 -16.30
C SER A 408 -19.76 -0.71 -17.60
N SER A 409 -18.59 -0.59 -18.15
CA SER A 409 -17.14 -0.55 -18.60
C SER A 409 -16.62 0.06 -19.99
N ALA A 410 -15.32 0.46 -20.22
CA ALA A 410 -14.05 0.33 -21.11
C ALA A 410 -13.63 1.28 -22.29
N ARG A 411 -12.40 1.51 -22.84
CA ARG A 411 -10.93 1.33 -23.06
C ARG A 411 -10.19 2.02 -24.30
N PRO A 412 -8.84 1.88 -24.78
CA PRO A 412 -7.37 2.17 -24.62
C PRO A 412 -6.43 2.70 -25.79
N THR A 413 -5.09 2.91 -25.75
CA THR A 413 -3.62 2.54 -25.99
C THR A 413 -2.66 3.35 -26.94
N ALA A 414 -1.33 3.29 -27.03
CA ALA A 414 0.11 3.48 -26.76
C ALA A 414 1.27 3.67 -27.83
N ALA A 415 2.56 4.10 -27.51
CA ALA A 415 4.01 3.72 -27.86
C ALA A 415 5.05 4.77 -28.40
N ASP A 416 6.37 4.66 -28.43
CA ASP A 416 7.70 4.52 -27.83
C ASP A 416 8.98 5.19 -28.54
N PRO A 417 10.27 5.27 -27.94
CA PRO A 417 11.48 5.96 -28.44
C PRO A 417 12.91 5.34 -28.26
N ASP A 418 14.07 6.12 -28.25
CA ASP A 418 15.48 5.70 -28.03
C ASP A 418 16.47 6.74 -27.46
N ARG A 419 17.64 6.30 -26.83
CA ARG A 419 18.79 7.12 -26.33
C ARG A 419 20.09 6.39 -25.94
N SER A 420 21.31 7.08 -25.81
CA SER A 420 22.61 6.44 -25.55
C SER A 420 23.62 7.17 -24.63
N ALA A 421 24.15 6.50 -23.60
CA ALA A 421 25.30 6.72 -22.68
C ALA A 421 25.11 7.27 -21.25
N VAL A 422 25.60 6.50 -20.24
CA VAL A 422 25.38 6.66 -18.77
C VAL A 422 26.68 6.76 -17.97
N PRO A 423 26.75 7.56 -16.84
CA PRO A 423 27.91 7.64 -15.92
C PRO A 423 28.10 6.44 -14.98
N ALA A 424 29.28 6.34 -14.35
CA ALA A 424 29.65 5.26 -13.42
C ALA A 424 29.06 5.41 -12.00
N LEU A 425 28.91 4.28 -11.28
CA LEU A 425 28.40 4.19 -9.89
C LEU A 425 29.44 4.67 -8.86
N GLY A 426 28.96 5.24 -7.74
CA GLY A 426 29.78 5.63 -6.60
C GLY A 426 30.10 4.47 -5.64
N ALA A 427 31.01 4.69 -4.69
CA ALA A 427 31.38 3.70 -3.66
C ALA A 427 30.24 3.50 -2.64
N GLU A 428 29.90 2.23 -2.34
CA GLU A 428 28.81 1.87 -1.45
C GLU A 428 29.26 1.61 0.00
N LYS A 429 28.44 2.04 0.96
CA LYS A 429 28.58 1.63 2.37
C LYS A 429 27.80 0.34 2.58
N ARG A 430 28.44 -0.67 3.18
CA ARG A 430 27.79 -1.93 3.52
C ARG A 430 26.68 -1.70 4.55
N PHE A 431 25.51 -2.28 4.33
CA PHE A 431 24.45 -2.35 5.33
C PHE A 431 24.90 -3.20 6.52
N ALA A 432 24.53 -2.80 7.74
CA ALA A 432 24.70 -3.58 8.96
C ALA A 432 23.34 -3.75 9.65
N ALA A 433 22.92 -4.99 9.84
CA ALA A 433 21.68 -5.29 10.52
C ALA A 433 21.72 -4.82 11.99
N PRO A 434 20.60 -4.36 12.56
CA PRO A 434 20.56 -3.94 13.95
C PRO A 434 20.81 -5.13 14.89
N GLU A 435 21.48 -4.89 16.01
CA GLU A 435 21.65 -5.87 17.06
C GLU A 435 20.31 -6.16 17.75
N VAL A 436 19.96 -7.44 17.91
CA VAL A 436 18.74 -7.88 18.56
C VAL A 436 19.09 -8.52 19.90
N ALA A 437 18.78 -7.83 20.99
CA ALA A 437 18.93 -8.38 22.33
C ALA A 437 17.75 -9.31 22.66
N THR A 438 18.01 -10.44 23.33
CA THR A 438 17.01 -11.48 23.58
C THR A 438 16.92 -11.89 25.03
N ARG A 439 15.71 -12.22 25.48
CA ARG A 439 15.44 -12.82 26.79
C ARG A 439 14.24 -13.74 26.73
N ARG A 440 14.20 -14.75 27.60
CA ARG A 440 13.04 -15.63 27.75
C ARG A 440 12.54 -15.57 29.19
N LEU A 441 11.24 -15.37 29.36
CA LEU A 441 10.59 -15.41 30.68
C LEU A 441 10.45 -16.85 31.20
N ALA A 442 10.21 -16.99 32.51
CA ALA A 442 10.05 -18.29 33.15
C ALA A 442 8.86 -19.10 32.60
N ASN A 443 7.82 -18.43 32.09
CA ASN A 443 6.65 -19.06 31.47
C ASN A 443 6.88 -19.47 30.00
N GLY A 444 8.06 -19.19 29.43
CA GLY A 444 8.44 -19.53 28.08
C GLY A 444 8.24 -18.45 27.04
N LEU A 445 7.64 -17.29 27.35
CA LEU A 445 7.48 -16.16 26.45
C LEU A 445 8.86 -15.58 26.08
N GLU A 446 9.11 -15.44 24.78
CA GLU A 446 10.37 -14.89 24.26
C GLU A 446 10.28 -13.38 24.06
N ILE A 447 11.36 -12.67 24.33
CA ILE A 447 11.44 -11.21 24.22
C ILE A 447 12.61 -10.87 23.31
N PHE A 448 12.35 -10.02 22.32
CA PHE A 448 13.32 -9.47 21.39
C PHE A 448 13.30 -7.95 21.48
N VAL A 449 14.48 -7.32 21.50
CA VAL A 449 14.59 -5.87 21.62
C VAL A 449 15.63 -5.33 20.66
N VAL A 450 15.22 -4.33 19.87
CA VAL A 450 16.11 -3.44 19.12
C VAL A 450 15.99 -2.05 19.74
N GLU A 451 17.00 -1.64 20.48
CA GLU A 451 17.01 -0.33 21.16
C GLU A 451 17.30 0.79 20.18
N ARG A 452 16.33 1.72 20.03
CA ARG A 452 16.43 2.94 19.22
C ARG A 452 15.82 4.11 19.99
N ARG A 453 16.62 5.09 20.39
CA ARG A 453 16.19 6.21 21.26
C ARG A 453 16.06 7.54 20.54
N GLU A 454 16.18 7.55 19.23
CA GLU A 454 16.14 8.78 18.42
C GLU A 454 14.75 9.43 18.37
N LEU A 455 13.71 8.61 18.44
CA LEU A 455 12.33 9.07 18.56
C LEU A 455 11.73 8.61 19.88
N PRO A 456 10.86 9.41 20.53
CA PRO A 456 10.27 9.07 21.81
C PRO A 456 9.08 8.09 21.65
N LYS A 457 9.31 6.98 20.92
CA LYS A 457 8.28 5.96 20.64
C LYS A 457 8.83 4.55 20.75
N VAL A 458 7.91 3.59 20.85
CA VAL A 458 8.19 2.14 20.83
C VAL A 458 7.15 1.46 19.94
N ALA A 459 7.59 0.66 18.97
CA ALA A 459 6.77 -0.34 18.30
C ALA A 459 6.84 -1.64 19.11
N VAL A 460 5.68 -2.18 19.46
CA VAL A 460 5.54 -3.46 20.16
C VAL A 460 4.78 -4.42 19.26
N GLN A 461 5.36 -5.56 18.97
CA GLN A 461 4.69 -6.66 18.26
C GLN A 461 4.60 -7.89 19.16
N PHE A 462 3.41 -8.43 19.28
CA PHE A 462 3.17 -9.77 19.79
C PHE A 462 3.06 -10.73 18.59
N ALA A 463 3.89 -11.75 18.55
CA ALA A 463 3.84 -12.80 17.53
C ALA A 463 3.49 -14.14 18.19
N THR A 464 2.69 -14.96 17.51
CA THR A 464 2.29 -16.29 18.00
C THR A 464 2.16 -17.29 16.85
N ARG A 465 2.48 -18.58 17.10
CA ARG A 465 2.35 -19.68 16.13
C ARG A 465 0.90 -20.17 15.97
N ALA A 466 -0.05 -19.26 16.14
CA ALA A 466 -1.49 -19.52 15.99
C ALA A 466 -1.98 -19.03 14.61
N GLY A 467 -1.42 -19.58 13.52
CA GLY A 467 -1.75 -19.23 12.15
C GLY A 467 -2.92 -20.02 11.56
N ILE A 468 -3.28 -19.70 10.32
CA ILE A 468 -4.37 -20.33 9.54
C ILE A 468 -4.17 -21.83 9.38
N VAL A 469 -2.93 -22.30 9.33
CA VAL A 469 -2.62 -23.76 9.27
C VAL A 469 -3.24 -24.53 10.44
N ALA A 470 -3.56 -23.86 11.54
CA ALA A 470 -4.18 -24.47 12.71
C ALA A 470 -5.72 -24.41 12.71
N ASP A 471 -6.35 -23.90 11.66
CA ASP A 471 -7.82 -23.88 11.55
C ASP A 471 -8.38 -25.31 11.61
N PRO A 472 -9.47 -25.56 12.35
CA PRO A 472 -10.14 -26.85 12.36
C PRO A 472 -10.67 -27.22 10.96
N ALA A 473 -10.66 -28.50 10.63
CA ALA A 473 -11.18 -28.97 9.35
C ALA A 473 -12.64 -28.54 9.12
N GLY A 474 -12.93 -27.98 7.95
CA GLY A 474 -14.24 -27.46 7.57
C GLY A 474 -14.62 -26.12 8.22
N LYS A 475 -13.72 -25.50 8.99
CA LYS A 475 -13.91 -24.20 9.66
C LYS A 475 -12.78 -23.24 9.29
N ASP A 476 -12.41 -23.21 8.02
CA ASP A 476 -11.41 -22.27 7.50
C ASP A 476 -11.85 -20.83 7.73
N GLY A 477 -10.97 -20.01 8.25
CA GLY A 477 -11.26 -18.63 8.71
C GLY A 477 -11.37 -18.50 10.23
N THR A 478 -11.22 -19.61 11.01
CA THR A 478 -11.28 -19.57 12.48
C THR A 478 -10.17 -18.68 13.07
N ALA A 479 -8.91 -18.83 12.63
CA ALA A 479 -7.80 -17.99 13.07
C ALA A 479 -8.04 -16.52 12.72
N HIS A 480 -8.55 -16.24 11.53
CA HIS A 480 -8.90 -14.88 11.12
C HIS A 480 -9.96 -14.25 12.03
N LEU A 481 -11.09 -14.95 12.26
CA LEU A 481 -12.14 -14.49 13.14
C LEU A 481 -11.69 -14.40 14.62
N ALA A 482 -10.84 -15.30 15.08
CA ALA A 482 -10.31 -15.21 16.44
C ALA A 482 -9.49 -13.93 16.62
N LEU A 483 -8.63 -13.59 15.64
CA LEU A 483 -7.81 -12.39 15.69
C LEU A 483 -8.63 -11.10 15.54
N SER A 484 -9.59 -11.07 14.62
CA SER A 484 -10.45 -9.89 14.42
C SER A 484 -11.44 -9.66 15.55
N ASN A 485 -11.58 -10.61 16.48
CA ASN A 485 -12.44 -10.50 17.66
C ASN A 485 -11.67 -10.38 18.98
N VAL A 486 -10.33 -10.50 18.96
CA VAL A 486 -9.56 -10.61 20.21
C VAL A 486 -9.61 -9.36 21.09
N ASP A 487 -9.66 -8.19 20.47
CA ASP A 487 -9.73 -6.87 21.12
C ASP A 487 -11.16 -6.29 21.21
N LEU A 488 -12.16 -7.09 20.83
CA LEU A 488 -13.57 -6.67 20.90
C LEU A 488 -14.23 -6.97 22.23
N GLY A 489 -13.45 -7.36 23.24
CA GLY A 489 -13.90 -7.52 24.62
C GLY A 489 -12.94 -8.37 25.43
N THR A 490 -12.77 -8.00 26.68
CA THR A 490 -12.01 -8.74 27.68
C THR A 490 -12.87 -9.03 28.92
N ALA A 491 -12.29 -9.71 29.88
CA ALA A 491 -12.95 -9.89 31.18
C ALA A 491 -13.23 -8.56 31.95
N LYS A 492 -12.56 -7.44 31.52
CA LYS A 492 -12.65 -6.16 32.23
C LYS A 492 -13.20 -5.02 31.37
N ARG A 493 -13.11 -5.11 30.06
CA ARG A 493 -13.43 -4.02 29.13
C ARG A 493 -14.26 -4.53 27.97
N SER A 494 -15.22 -3.73 27.54
CA SER A 494 -15.89 -3.87 26.26
C SER A 494 -14.98 -3.40 25.10
N ALA A 495 -15.37 -3.67 23.86
CA ALA A 495 -14.67 -3.22 22.65
C ALA A 495 -14.43 -1.71 22.64
N LEU A 496 -15.47 -0.93 22.97
CA LEU A 496 -15.39 0.53 23.01
C LEU A 496 -14.45 1.05 24.11
N GLU A 497 -14.40 0.36 25.27
CA GLU A 497 -13.49 0.75 26.36
C GLU A 497 -12.04 0.39 26.04
N ILE A 498 -11.77 -0.70 25.31
CA ILE A 498 -10.44 -1.06 24.84
C ILE A 498 -9.96 -0.03 23.84
N GLU A 499 -10.77 0.26 22.82
CA GLU A 499 -10.42 1.23 21.77
C GLU A 499 -10.21 2.64 22.36
N ALA A 500 -11.11 3.05 23.28
CA ALA A 500 -10.96 4.33 23.95
C ALA A 500 -9.67 4.41 24.78
N ALA A 501 -9.35 3.35 25.54
CA ALA A 501 -8.13 3.31 26.35
C ALA A 501 -6.84 3.32 25.50
N LEU A 502 -6.82 2.62 24.37
CA LEU A 502 -5.71 2.68 23.42
C LEU A 502 -5.62 4.06 22.76
N GLY A 503 -6.76 4.62 22.34
CA GLY A 503 -6.84 5.95 21.74
C GLY A 503 -6.38 7.06 22.68
N ASP A 504 -6.68 6.98 23.97
CA ASP A 504 -6.21 7.93 24.99
C ASP A 504 -4.68 7.88 25.17
N LEU A 505 -4.05 6.74 24.86
CA LEU A 505 -2.58 6.58 24.78
C LEU A 505 -2.00 7.01 23.42
N GLY A 506 -2.82 7.40 22.45
CA GLY A 506 -2.42 7.79 21.11
C GLY A 506 -2.05 6.61 20.21
N THR A 507 -2.60 5.42 20.44
CA THR A 507 -2.30 4.21 19.69
C THR A 507 -3.55 3.47 19.28
N VAL A 508 -3.37 2.50 18.40
CA VAL A 508 -4.38 1.50 18.01
C VAL A 508 -3.71 0.12 18.02
N LEU A 509 -4.50 -0.92 18.26
CA LEU A 509 -4.06 -2.29 18.10
C LEU A 509 -4.40 -2.75 16.68
N THR A 510 -3.42 -3.27 15.97
CA THR A 510 -3.59 -3.84 14.63
C THR A 510 -3.00 -5.25 14.60
N GLY A 511 -3.42 -6.07 13.67
CA GLY A 511 -2.85 -7.40 13.54
C GLY A 511 -3.60 -8.26 12.52
N GLY A 512 -3.12 -9.48 12.36
CA GLY A 512 -3.69 -10.42 11.40
C GLY A 512 -3.18 -11.84 11.57
N ALA A 513 -3.98 -12.77 11.05
CA ALA A 513 -3.59 -14.17 10.94
C ALA A 513 -2.86 -14.39 9.61
N GLY A 514 -1.58 -14.72 9.69
CA GLY A 514 -0.80 -15.27 8.58
C GLY A 514 -0.97 -16.80 8.51
N ARG A 515 -0.28 -17.40 7.54
CA ARG A 515 -0.37 -18.86 7.36
C ARG A 515 0.15 -19.64 8.57
N GLU A 516 1.38 -19.39 8.96
CA GLU A 516 2.09 -20.16 9.99
C GLU A 516 2.04 -19.52 11.38
N GLY A 517 1.55 -18.30 11.47
CA GLY A 517 1.44 -17.58 12.73
C GLY A 517 0.53 -16.37 12.62
N ALA A 518 0.39 -15.67 13.71
CA ALA A 518 -0.40 -14.46 13.81
C ALA A 518 0.37 -13.38 14.58
N ASN A 519 0.00 -12.13 14.35
CA ASN A 519 0.59 -11.01 15.08
C ASN A 519 -0.45 -10.00 15.51
N LEU A 520 -0.15 -9.32 16.62
CA LEU A 520 -0.79 -8.09 17.06
C LEU A 520 0.31 -7.06 17.28
N GLN A 521 0.08 -5.83 16.87
CA GLN A 521 1.07 -4.77 17.00
C GLN A 521 0.43 -3.45 17.38
N LEU A 522 1.20 -2.63 18.08
CA LEU A 522 0.88 -1.25 18.40
C LEU A 522 2.15 -0.40 18.36
N GLU A 523 1.98 0.86 18.05
CA GLU A 523 3.02 1.88 18.15
C GLU A 523 2.58 2.95 19.12
N VAL A 524 3.42 3.26 20.09
CA VAL A 524 3.05 4.16 21.17
C VAL A 524 4.23 5.03 21.60
N LEU A 525 3.95 6.24 22.07
CA LEU A 525 4.99 7.08 22.66
C LEU A 525 5.59 6.39 23.89
N THR A 526 6.91 6.50 24.07
CA THR A 526 7.67 5.78 25.13
C THR A 526 7.06 5.99 26.53
N ARG A 527 6.53 7.19 26.80
CA ARG A 527 5.86 7.50 28.10
C ARG A 527 4.61 6.65 28.38
N ASN A 528 4.01 6.06 27.33
CA ASN A 528 2.74 5.34 27.42
C ASN A 528 2.91 3.81 27.27
N VAL A 529 4.13 3.31 27.03
CA VAL A 529 4.39 1.89 26.72
C VAL A 529 3.90 0.93 27.82
N ASP A 530 4.06 1.29 29.08
CA ASP A 530 3.63 0.46 30.23
C ASP A 530 2.10 0.29 30.25
N ALA A 531 1.36 1.38 30.06
CA ALA A 531 -0.09 1.36 30.01
C ALA A 531 -0.61 0.59 28.77
N ALA A 532 -0.01 0.80 27.62
CA ALA A 532 -0.35 0.10 26.38
C ALA A 532 -0.11 -1.41 26.48
N LEU A 533 1.02 -1.84 27.05
CA LEU A 533 1.30 -3.25 27.34
C LEU A 533 0.31 -3.88 28.32
N GLY A 534 -0.19 -3.11 29.29
CA GLY A 534 -1.26 -3.56 30.18
C GLY A 534 -2.52 -3.92 29.41
N ILE A 535 -2.93 -3.09 28.46
CA ILE A 535 -4.10 -3.35 27.60
C ILE A 535 -3.82 -4.52 26.66
N LEU A 536 -2.67 -4.54 25.99
CA LEU A 536 -2.27 -5.64 25.10
C LEU A 536 -2.26 -6.99 25.83
N SER A 537 -1.71 -7.04 27.05
CA SER A 537 -1.72 -8.23 27.89
C SER A 537 -3.13 -8.69 28.25
N GLU A 538 -4.01 -7.76 28.55
CA GLU A 538 -5.42 -8.07 28.87
C GLU A 538 -6.14 -8.67 27.66
N VAL A 539 -5.98 -8.06 26.48
CA VAL A 539 -6.52 -8.55 25.21
C VAL A 539 -6.03 -9.96 24.89
N ILE A 540 -4.73 -10.23 25.03
CA ILE A 540 -4.14 -11.54 24.70
C ILE A 540 -4.56 -12.61 25.70
N ARG A 541 -4.54 -12.30 26.99
CA ARG A 541 -4.67 -13.29 28.06
C ARG A 541 -6.11 -13.57 28.47
N THR A 542 -6.99 -12.61 28.33
CA THR A 542 -8.37 -12.70 28.85
C THR A 542 -9.43 -12.18 27.87
N PRO A 543 -9.31 -12.49 26.55
CA PRO A 543 -10.37 -12.11 25.61
C PRO A 543 -11.68 -12.82 26.01
N SER A 544 -12.80 -12.12 25.94
CA SER A 544 -14.11 -12.65 26.28
C SER A 544 -14.93 -13.15 25.10
N PHE A 545 -14.55 -12.70 23.89
CA PHE A 545 -15.26 -12.99 22.65
C PHE A 545 -16.78 -12.82 22.78
N PRO A 546 -17.29 -11.60 23.01
CA PRO A 546 -18.72 -11.38 23.21
C PRO A 546 -19.51 -11.86 21.99
N GLN A 547 -20.64 -12.53 22.20
CA GLN A 547 -21.46 -13.09 21.12
C GLN A 547 -21.90 -12.02 20.11
N THR A 548 -22.31 -10.86 20.59
CA THR A 548 -22.75 -9.74 19.74
C THR A 548 -21.65 -9.22 18.81
N GLU A 549 -20.40 -9.14 19.32
CA GLU A 549 -19.24 -8.72 18.54
C GLU A 549 -18.87 -9.80 17.51
N PHE A 550 -18.85 -11.05 17.94
CA PHE A 550 -18.60 -12.17 17.04
C PHE A 550 -19.61 -12.22 15.89
N ASP A 551 -20.90 -12.09 16.17
CA ASP A 551 -21.94 -12.11 15.14
C ASP A 551 -21.79 -10.95 14.16
N ARG A 552 -21.42 -9.76 14.66
CA ARG A 552 -21.16 -8.59 13.83
C ARG A 552 -19.94 -8.80 12.91
N GLU A 553 -18.80 -9.24 13.45
CA GLU A 553 -17.58 -9.45 12.68
C GLU A 553 -17.72 -10.62 11.69
N LYS A 554 -18.42 -11.67 12.06
CA LYS A 554 -18.76 -12.77 11.14
C LYS A 554 -19.62 -12.28 9.98
N ALA A 555 -20.63 -11.45 10.24
CA ALA A 555 -21.47 -10.85 9.19
C ALA A 555 -20.65 -9.92 8.28
N ASN A 556 -19.73 -9.12 8.84
CA ASN A 556 -18.82 -8.27 8.10
C ASN A 556 -17.89 -9.10 7.18
N LEU A 557 -17.31 -10.18 7.72
CA LEU A 557 -16.45 -11.09 6.96
C LEU A 557 -17.21 -11.75 5.80
N LEU A 558 -18.42 -12.23 6.02
CA LEU A 558 -19.26 -12.80 4.96
C LEU A 558 -19.57 -11.79 3.85
N ALA A 559 -19.89 -10.54 4.22
CA ALA A 559 -20.09 -9.47 3.25
C ALA A 559 -18.81 -9.15 2.45
N ASN A 560 -17.65 -9.12 3.12
CA ASN A 560 -16.35 -8.91 2.47
C ASN A 560 -15.97 -10.06 1.52
N LEU A 561 -16.22 -11.32 1.91
CA LEU A 561 -15.98 -12.49 1.05
C LEU A 561 -16.86 -12.44 -0.20
N GLN A 562 -18.11 -12.01 -0.07
CA GLN A 562 -19.00 -11.80 -1.20
C GLN A 562 -18.46 -10.70 -2.14
N GLN A 563 -17.96 -9.58 -1.58
CA GLN A 563 -17.33 -8.51 -2.36
C GLN A 563 -16.06 -9.00 -3.08
N GLN A 564 -15.22 -9.81 -2.41
CA GLN A 564 -14.01 -10.38 -3.02
C GLN A 564 -14.30 -11.27 -4.24
N ASN A 565 -15.47 -11.89 -4.33
CA ASN A 565 -15.87 -12.66 -5.51
C ASN A 565 -15.98 -11.79 -6.77
N ASN A 566 -16.16 -10.48 -6.61
CA ASN A 566 -16.18 -9.50 -7.72
C ASN A 566 -14.78 -8.94 -8.05
N ASN A 567 -13.75 -9.26 -7.27
CA ASN A 567 -12.37 -8.85 -7.54
C ASN A 567 -11.60 -9.98 -8.24
N PRO A 568 -11.23 -9.83 -9.53
CA PRO A 568 -10.59 -10.90 -10.28
C PRO A 568 -9.22 -11.30 -9.73
N ASN A 569 -8.48 -10.36 -9.11
CA ASN A 569 -7.20 -10.68 -8.45
C ASN A 569 -7.40 -11.53 -7.19
N ALA A 570 -8.43 -11.21 -6.38
CA ALA A 570 -8.74 -11.99 -5.18
C ALA A 570 -9.20 -13.43 -5.55
N VAL A 571 -10.00 -13.55 -6.60
CA VAL A 571 -10.42 -14.87 -7.15
C VAL A 571 -9.19 -15.64 -7.62
N ALA A 572 -8.32 -15.04 -8.45
CA ALA A 572 -7.10 -15.68 -8.95
C ALA A 572 -6.18 -16.14 -7.80
N ALA A 573 -5.96 -15.31 -6.79
CA ALA A 573 -5.12 -15.65 -5.64
C ALA A 573 -5.67 -16.82 -4.81
N ARG A 574 -6.97 -16.83 -4.57
CA ARG A 574 -7.68 -17.90 -3.84
C ARG A 574 -7.57 -19.23 -4.59
N VAL A 575 -7.93 -19.24 -5.87
CA VAL A 575 -7.90 -20.43 -6.73
C VAL A 575 -6.48 -20.96 -6.88
N ARG A 576 -5.48 -20.09 -7.02
CA ARG A 576 -4.06 -20.45 -7.08
C ARG A 576 -3.62 -21.31 -5.89
N ASN A 577 -3.95 -20.88 -4.68
CA ASN A 577 -3.54 -21.60 -3.46
C ASN A 577 -4.18 -22.99 -3.40
N PHE A 578 -5.47 -23.13 -3.75
CA PHE A 578 -6.13 -24.43 -3.84
C PHE A 578 -5.44 -25.37 -4.83
N LEU A 579 -5.07 -24.86 -5.98
CA LEU A 579 -4.48 -25.65 -7.05
C LEU A 579 -3.02 -26.02 -6.76
N ALA A 580 -2.29 -25.13 -6.11
CA ALA A 580 -0.87 -25.34 -5.80
C ALA A 580 -0.66 -26.32 -4.64
N PHE A 581 -1.46 -26.26 -3.59
CA PHE A 581 -1.26 -27.07 -2.39
C PHE A 581 -2.32 -28.15 -2.18
N GLY A 582 -3.50 -28.06 -2.80
CA GLY A 582 -4.68 -28.86 -2.53
C GLY A 582 -5.62 -28.19 -1.51
N ARG A 583 -6.93 -28.42 -1.68
CA ARG A 583 -7.96 -27.75 -0.85
C ARG A 583 -7.87 -28.09 0.63
N GLU A 584 -7.53 -29.32 0.95
CA GLU A 584 -7.45 -29.83 2.32
C GLU A 584 -6.08 -29.54 2.96
N HIS A 585 -5.09 -29.18 2.16
CA HIS A 585 -3.76 -28.87 2.65
C HIS A 585 -3.76 -27.52 3.40
N PRO A 586 -3.10 -27.39 4.59
CA PRO A 586 -3.10 -26.17 5.38
C PRO A 586 -2.68 -24.91 4.60
N TYR A 587 -1.74 -25.01 3.67
CA TYR A 587 -1.34 -23.90 2.80
C TYR A 587 -2.32 -23.63 1.65
N GLY A 588 -3.14 -24.60 1.27
CA GLY A 588 -4.17 -24.43 0.24
C GLY A 588 -5.40 -23.70 0.74
N ARG A 589 -5.75 -23.83 2.03
CA ARG A 589 -6.96 -23.26 2.62
C ARG A 589 -7.00 -21.73 2.46
N PRO A 590 -8.18 -21.12 2.22
CA PRO A 590 -8.30 -19.68 2.11
C PRO A 590 -8.11 -19.00 3.48
N ALA A 591 -7.31 -17.94 3.52
CA ALA A 591 -6.94 -17.26 4.76
C ALA A 591 -8.13 -16.76 5.58
N GLN A 592 -9.17 -16.28 4.90
CA GLN A 592 -10.39 -15.75 5.51
C GLN A 592 -11.56 -16.77 5.47
N GLY A 593 -11.30 -18.00 5.04
CA GLY A 593 -12.35 -18.99 4.79
C GLY A 593 -13.11 -18.77 3.49
N LEU A 594 -14.15 -19.59 3.32
CA LEU A 594 -15.19 -19.43 2.29
C LEU A 594 -16.52 -19.15 3.00
N PRO A 595 -17.55 -18.63 2.31
CA PRO A 595 -18.85 -18.38 2.94
C PRO A 595 -19.36 -19.57 3.75
N GLY A 596 -19.35 -20.79 3.19
CA GLY A 596 -19.84 -21.98 3.89
C GLY A 596 -18.99 -22.41 5.09
N THR A 597 -17.65 -22.27 5.05
CA THR A 597 -16.80 -22.58 6.21
C THR A 597 -16.94 -21.53 7.32
N VAL A 598 -17.05 -20.25 6.95
CA VAL A 598 -17.26 -19.14 7.89
C VAL A 598 -18.64 -19.25 8.56
N GLU A 599 -19.70 -19.59 7.82
CA GLU A 599 -21.04 -19.84 8.38
C GLU A 599 -21.04 -20.92 9.45
N ALA A 600 -20.19 -21.94 9.31
CA ALA A 600 -20.07 -23.05 10.26
C ALA A 600 -19.28 -22.68 11.54
N ILE A 601 -18.52 -21.58 11.56
CA ILE A 601 -17.74 -21.16 12.72
C ILE A 601 -18.67 -20.56 13.78
N THR A 602 -18.50 -20.98 15.04
CA THR A 602 -19.19 -20.45 16.21
C THR A 602 -18.26 -19.62 17.09
N ARG A 603 -18.81 -18.80 17.94
CA ARG A 603 -18.04 -18.05 18.97
C ARG A 603 -17.18 -18.97 19.83
N ASP A 604 -17.70 -20.16 20.20
CA ASP A 604 -16.94 -21.11 21.00
C ASP A 604 -15.78 -21.76 20.23
N ASP A 605 -15.85 -21.83 18.91
CA ASP A 605 -14.73 -22.29 18.09
C ASP A 605 -13.55 -21.32 18.13
N ILE A 606 -13.81 -20.01 17.99
CA ILE A 606 -12.74 -19.01 18.08
C ILE A 606 -12.17 -18.91 19.50
N ALA A 607 -13.00 -19.03 20.54
CA ALA A 607 -12.54 -19.04 21.92
C ALA A 607 -11.67 -20.26 22.22
N ARG A 608 -12.06 -21.43 21.75
CA ARG A 608 -11.28 -22.69 21.88
C ARG A 608 -9.97 -22.59 21.13
N PHE A 609 -10.00 -22.11 19.87
CA PHE A 609 -8.80 -21.89 19.06
C PHE A 609 -7.81 -21.00 19.80
N TRP A 610 -8.26 -19.86 20.33
CA TRP A 610 -7.41 -18.95 21.10
C TRP A 610 -6.80 -19.61 22.32
N GLN A 611 -7.63 -20.28 23.14
CA GLN A 611 -7.17 -20.98 24.33
C GLN A 611 -6.18 -22.12 24.06
N GLU A 612 -6.31 -22.83 22.95
CA GLU A 612 -5.46 -23.97 22.60
C GLU A 612 -4.17 -23.54 21.92
N ARG A 613 -4.21 -22.48 21.12
CA ARG A 613 -3.10 -22.11 20.22
C ARG A 613 -2.27 -20.94 20.73
N VAL A 614 -2.86 -19.99 21.44
CA VAL A 614 -2.13 -18.81 21.93
C VAL A 614 -1.62 -19.08 23.34
N LYS A 615 -0.35 -19.46 23.44
CA LYS A 615 0.34 -19.87 24.67
C LYS A 615 1.65 -19.11 24.82
N PRO A 616 2.11 -18.86 26.08
CA PRO A 616 3.36 -18.10 26.28
C PRO A 616 4.57 -18.77 25.62
N GLY A 617 4.71 -20.09 25.72
CA GLY A 617 5.83 -20.82 25.11
C GLY A 617 5.75 -20.96 23.57
N SER A 618 4.68 -20.49 22.95
CA SER A 618 4.51 -20.42 21.49
C SER A 618 4.30 -18.97 21.02
N SER A 619 4.74 -18.00 21.82
CA SER A 619 4.59 -16.57 21.54
C SER A 619 5.85 -15.79 21.85
N ALA A 620 5.97 -14.63 21.23
CA ALA A 620 7.06 -13.69 21.42
C ALA A 620 6.56 -12.26 21.53
N LEU A 621 7.29 -11.43 22.27
CA LEU A 621 7.14 -9.98 22.30
C LEU A 621 8.40 -9.35 21.68
N ILE A 622 8.20 -8.48 20.72
CA ILE A 622 9.27 -7.79 20.01
C ILE A 622 9.10 -6.30 20.25
N PHE A 623 10.14 -5.65 20.74
CA PHE A 623 10.18 -4.22 21.02
C PHE A 623 11.23 -3.56 20.12
N VAL A 624 10.84 -2.51 19.43
CA VAL A 624 11.75 -1.68 18.66
C VAL A 624 11.53 -0.23 19.06
N GLY A 625 12.54 0.43 19.58
CA GLY A 625 12.40 1.83 20.00
C GLY A 625 13.07 2.15 21.33
N GLY A 626 12.53 3.14 22.04
CA GLY A 626 13.13 3.76 23.22
C GLY A 626 13.04 2.95 24.51
N VAL A 627 13.30 1.64 24.45
CA VAL A 627 13.37 0.74 25.62
C VAL A 627 14.57 -0.20 25.49
N SER A 628 15.29 -0.43 26.59
CA SER A 628 16.35 -1.42 26.70
C SER A 628 15.78 -2.83 26.95
N LEU A 629 16.62 -3.88 26.80
CA LEU A 629 16.23 -5.25 27.11
C LEU A 629 15.74 -5.40 28.56
N ASP A 630 16.40 -4.76 29.52
CA ASP A 630 16.01 -4.83 30.93
C ASP A 630 14.68 -4.14 31.21
N GLU A 631 14.42 -3.00 30.60
CA GLU A 631 13.13 -2.29 30.69
C GLU A 631 12.02 -3.12 30.05
N ALA A 632 12.22 -3.62 28.83
CA ALA A 632 11.25 -4.46 28.14
C ALA A 632 10.95 -5.77 28.90
N ALA A 633 11.98 -6.42 29.44
CA ALA A 633 11.79 -7.63 30.23
C ALA A 633 11.03 -7.40 31.54
N LYS A 634 11.30 -6.29 32.24
CA LYS A 634 10.52 -5.90 33.43
C LYS A 634 9.05 -5.62 33.08
N LEU A 635 8.80 -4.94 31.98
CA LEU A 635 7.44 -4.67 31.48
C LEU A 635 6.74 -5.97 31.08
N ALA A 636 7.41 -6.84 30.35
CA ALA A 636 6.89 -8.15 29.96
C ALA A 636 6.61 -9.04 31.18
N GLU A 637 7.51 -9.11 32.16
CA GLU A 637 7.30 -9.85 33.42
C GLU A 637 6.10 -9.29 34.19
N LYS A 638 5.98 -7.96 34.31
CA LYS A 638 4.85 -7.31 34.99
C LYS A 638 3.49 -7.69 34.40
N HIS A 639 3.39 -7.69 33.06
CA HIS A 639 2.11 -7.86 32.39
C HIS A 639 1.83 -9.30 31.93
N PHE A 640 2.87 -10.08 31.61
CA PHE A 640 2.75 -11.43 31.06
C PHE A 640 3.36 -12.52 31.97
N GLY A 641 4.10 -12.21 33.00
CA GLY A 641 4.79 -13.19 33.85
C GLY A 641 3.84 -14.21 34.50
N ALA A 642 2.63 -13.77 34.87
CA ALA A 642 1.58 -14.64 35.39
C ALA A 642 0.79 -15.42 34.31
N TRP A 643 1.15 -15.31 33.03
CA TRP A 643 0.50 -16.04 31.95
C TRP A 643 1.01 -17.47 31.90
N THR A 644 0.14 -18.43 32.16
CA THR A 644 0.44 -19.87 32.19
C THR A 644 -0.06 -20.57 30.93
N GLY A 645 0.39 -21.80 30.68
CA GLY A 645 -0.14 -22.67 29.64
C GLY A 645 0.90 -23.43 28.77
N GLY A 646 2.18 -23.19 29.00
CA GLY A 646 3.25 -23.88 28.26
C GLY A 646 3.28 -23.51 26.78
N SER A 647 3.49 -24.49 25.90
CA SER A 647 3.51 -24.34 24.43
C SER A 647 2.26 -24.96 23.81
N ALA A 648 1.82 -24.39 22.67
CA ALA A 648 0.78 -24.98 21.85
C ALA A 648 1.28 -26.23 21.11
N PRO A 649 0.42 -27.21 20.82
CA PRO A 649 0.77 -28.36 19.98
C PRO A 649 1.22 -27.91 18.59
N GLU A 650 2.24 -28.55 18.03
CA GLU A 650 2.62 -28.31 16.63
C GLU A 650 1.51 -28.78 15.67
N VAL A 651 1.37 -28.07 14.57
CA VAL A 651 0.47 -28.47 13.48
C VAL A 651 1.29 -29.24 12.45
N PRO A 652 0.99 -30.53 12.21
CA PRO A 652 1.69 -31.27 11.16
C PRO A 652 1.26 -30.72 9.78
N ILE A 653 2.24 -30.31 8.98
CA ILE A 653 2.04 -29.86 7.61
C ILE A 653 2.65 -30.94 6.73
N GLY A 654 1.82 -31.60 5.94
CA GLY A 654 2.29 -32.65 5.02
C GLY A 654 2.76 -32.07 3.69
N PRO A 655 3.25 -32.93 2.77
CA PRO A 655 3.64 -32.47 1.44
C PRO A 655 2.45 -31.91 0.66
N PRO A 656 2.65 -30.88 -0.20
CA PRO A 656 1.59 -30.32 -1.03
C PRO A 656 0.96 -31.37 -1.95
N GLN A 657 -0.37 -31.32 -2.08
CA GLN A 657 -1.13 -32.13 -3.04
C GLN A 657 -1.52 -31.24 -4.22
N THR A 658 -0.56 -30.97 -5.10
CA THR A 658 -0.76 -30.12 -6.27
C THR A 658 -1.80 -30.71 -7.22
N ALA A 659 -2.68 -29.86 -7.75
CA ALA A 659 -3.54 -30.18 -8.88
C ALA A 659 -2.71 -30.55 -10.12
N ALA A 660 -3.34 -31.15 -11.13
CA ALA A 660 -2.67 -31.46 -12.37
C ALA A 660 -2.00 -30.22 -12.98
N ALA A 661 -0.69 -30.33 -13.19
CA ALA A 661 0.14 -29.25 -13.73
C ALA A 661 -0.10 -29.07 -15.25
N GLY A 662 0.30 -27.90 -15.76
CA GLY A 662 0.24 -27.59 -17.19
C GLY A 662 -1.17 -27.34 -17.70
N ARG A 663 -2.04 -26.74 -16.89
CA ARG A 663 -3.44 -26.47 -17.24
C ARG A 663 -3.76 -24.97 -17.20
N ILE A 664 -4.80 -24.61 -17.97
CA ILE A 664 -5.43 -23.28 -17.90
C ILE A 664 -6.73 -23.41 -17.14
N TYR A 665 -6.82 -22.76 -16.00
CA TYR A 665 -8.01 -22.69 -15.17
C TYR A 665 -8.75 -21.38 -15.45
N LEU A 666 -9.91 -21.46 -16.08
CA LEU A 666 -10.69 -20.33 -16.55
C LEU A 666 -11.85 -20.05 -15.59
N VAL A 667 -11.88 -18.87 -15.01
CA VAL A 667 -13.02 -18.37 -14.22
C VAL A 667 -13.74 -17.33 -15.05
N ASP A 668 -15.03 -17.55 -15.33
CA ASP A 668 -15.83 -16.65 -16.15
C ASP A 668 -16.17 -15.37 -15.39
N ARG A 669 -15.90 -14.24 -16.03
CA ARG A 669 -16.34 -12.91 -15.60
C ARG A 669 -16.83 -12.13 -16.81
N GLN A 670 -18.12 -12.28 -17.08
CA GLN A 670 -18.77 -11.66 -18.22
C GLN A 670 -18.51 -10.14 -18.24
N ASP A 671 -18.28 -9.60 -19.43
CA ASP A 671 -18.01 -8.18 -19.70
C ASP A 671 -16.80 -7.57 -18.94
N ALA A 672 -15.88 -8.38 -18.46
CA ALA A 672 -14.66 -7.89 -17.85
C ALA A 672 -13.83 -7.06 -18.86
N ALA A 673 -13.51 -5.83 -18.49
CA ALA A 673 -12.72 -4.92 -19.32
C ALA A 673 -11.25 -5.34 -19.45
N GLN A 674 -10.74 -6.04 -18.46
CA GLN A 674 -9.43 -6.67 -18.43
C GLN A 674 -9.56 -8.12 -17.96
N THR A 675 -8.65 -8.95 -18.42
CA THR A 675 -8.47 -10.30 -17.92
C THR A 675 -7.32 -10.32 -16.93
N VAL A 676 -7.51 -10.91 -15.76
CA VAL A 676 -6.39 -11.24 -14.87
C VAL A 676 -5.81 -12.58 -15.31
N VAL A 677 -4.52 -12.55 -15.64
CA VAL A 677 -3.72 -13.76 -15.90
C VAL A 677 -2.79 -13.96 -14.73
N SER A 678 -2.81 -15.14 -14.12
CA SER A 678 -1.89 -15.52 -13.04
C SER A 678 -1.27 -16.89 -13.35
N GLN A 679 -0.01 -16.88 -13.75
CA GLN A 679 0.82 -18.07 -13.89
C GLN A 679 1.30 -18.52 -12.51
N PHE A 680 1.38 -19.83 -12.25
CA PHE A 680 2.00 -20.35 -11.04
C PHE A 680 2.71 -21.69 -11.24
N LEU A 681 3.72 -21.89 -10.39
CA LEU A 681 4.50 -23.10 -10.23
C LEU A 681 4.68 -23.39 -8.73
N VAL A 682 4.90 -24.64 -8.37
CA VAL A 682 5.34 -24.97 -7.01
C VAL A 682 6.79 -24.50 -6.82
N ALA A 683 7.10 -24.01 -5.64
CA ALA A 683 8.42 -23.52 -5.26
C ALA A 683 8.94 -24.28 -4.02
N PRO A 684 10.25 -24.24 -3.74
CA PRO A 684 10.83 -24.87 -2.55
C PRO A 684 10.38 -24.16 -1.27
N ALA A 685 10.57 -24.86 -0.15
CA ALA A 685 10.45 -24.28 1.18
C ALA A 685 11.49 -23.16 1.39
N ILE A 686 11.16 -22.21 2.26
CA ILE A 686 12.09 -21.16 2.65
C ILE A 686 13.34 -21.75 3.31
N GLY A 687 14.49 -21.15 3.06
CA GLY A 687 15.79 -21.63 3.57
C GLY A 687 16.28 -22.93 2.91
N SER A 688 15.67 -23.36 1.81
CA SER A 688 16.20 -24.47 0.99
C SER A 688 17.50 -24.08 0.30
N ALA A 689 18.24 -25.09 -0.18
CA ALA A 689 19.52 -24.84 -0.87
C ALA A 689 19.41 -23.98 -2.14
N ASP A 690 18.23 -23.91 -2.74
CA ASP A 690 17.96 -23.12 -3.95
C ASP A 690 17.37 -21.74 -3.66
N ASP A 691 17.04 -21.42 -2.41
CA ASP A 691 16.24 -20.25 -2.01
C ASP A 691 16.82 -18.93 -2.50
N ASP A 692 18.06 -18.62 -2.10
CA ASP A 692 18.74 -17.37 -2.46
C ASP A 692 18.91 -17.25 -3.99
N ALA A 693 19.25 -18.38 -4.67
CA ALA A 693 19.42 -18.41 -6.11
C ALA A 693 18.09 -18.24 -6.87
N LEU A 694 17.01 -18.88 -6.38
CA LEU A 694 15.67 -18.73 -6.95
C LEU A 694 15.10 -17.34 -6.70
N THR A 695 15.37 -16.74 -5.55
CA THR A 695 15.01 -15.35 -5.23
C THR A 695 15.61 -14.38 -6.23
N LEU A 696 16.88 -14.55 -6.62
CA LEU A 696 17.50 -13.73 -7.67
C LEU A 696 16.93 -14.02 -9.06
N ALA A 697 16.60 -15.29 -9.36
CA ALA A 697 15.94 -15.64 -10.62
C ALA A 697 14.54 -15.01 -10.72
N ASP A 698 13.76 -14.99 -9.63
CA ASP A 698 12.46 -14.29 -9.56
C ASP A 698 12.63 -12.79 -9.78
N SER A 699 13.64 -12.17 -9.18
CA SER A 699 13.93 -10.74 -9.34
C SER A 699 14.28 -10.36 -10.81
N VAL A 700 14.85 -11.28 -11.59
CA VAL A 700 15.05 -11.09 -13.04
C VAL A 700 13.74 -11.31 -13.80
N TYR A 701 12.95 -12.30 -13.39
CA TYR A 701 11.72 -12.69 -14.08
C TYR A 701 10.65 -11.62 -14.00
N GLY A 702 10.23 -11.23 -12.80
CA GLY A 702 9.17 -10.28 -12.56
C GLY A 702 9.16 -9.64 -11.16
N GLY A 703 9.98 -10.15 -10.22
CA GLY A 703 10.00 -9.73 -8.82
C GLY A 703 10.78 -8.45 -8.54
N GLY A 704 11.50 -7.92 -9.52
CA GLY A 704 12.41 -6.77 -9.35
C GLY A 704 11.83 -5.41 -9.78
N GLY A 705 10.53 -5.32 -10.12
CA GLY A 705 9.95 -4.06 -10.58
C GLY A 705 9.75 -4.00 -12.10
N PHE A 706 9.77 -2.79 -12.68
CA PHE A 706 9.47 -2.60 -14.10
C PHE A 706 10.61 -3.02 -15.04
N GLY A 707 11.85 -2.99 -14.60
CA GLY A 707 13.02 -3.43 -15.36
C GLY A 707 13.19 -4.94 -15.49
N THR A 708 12.15 -5.74 -15.30
CA THR A 708 12.17 -7.20 -15.33
C THR A 708 11.72 -7.77 -16.68
N ARG A 709 12.07 -9.04 -16.96
CA ARG A 709 11.73 -9.69 -18.23
C ARG A 709 10.23 -9.63 -18.55
N LEU A 710 9.36 -9.89 -17.57
CA LEU A 710 7.91 -9.84 -17.76
C LEU A 710 7.43 -8.43 -18.13
N ASN A 711 7.89 -7.41 -17.42
CA ASN A 711 7.44 -6.04 -17.70
C ASN A 711 8.06 -5.48 -18.99
N LEU A 712 9.34 -5.72 -19.24
CA LEU A 712 9.96 -5.33 -20.51
C LEU A 712 9.25 -5.96 -21.71
N ASN A 713 8.76 -7.20 -21.58
CA ASN A 713 7.99 -7.87 -22.63
C ASN A 713 6.52 -7.39 -22.68
N LEU A 714 5.75 -7.63 -21.61
CA LEU A 714 4.29 -7.47 -21.63
C LEU A 714 3.82 -6.01 -21.50
N ARG A 715 4.60 -5.17 -20.82
CA ARG A 715 4.31 -3.75 -20.66
C ARG A 715 5.00 -2.90 -21.74
N GLU A 716 6.33 -2.94 -21.77
CA GLU A 716 7.13 -2.01 -22.62
C GLU A 716 7.09 -2.40 -24.10
N ASP A 717 7.38 -3.67 -24.43
CA ASP A 717 7.42 -4.13 -25.83
C ASP A 717 6.01 -4.34 -26.45
N LYS A 718 5.07 -4.88 -25.70
CA LYS A 718 3.76 -5.29 -26.19
C LYS A 718 2.61 -4.34 -25.83
N GLY A 719 2.72 -3.57 -24.77
CA GLY A 719 1.63 -2.74 -24.26
C GLY A 719 0.38 -3.53 -23.81
N TYR A 720 0.51 -4.82 -23.49
CA TYR A 720 -0.63 -5.67 -23.12
C TYR A 720 -1.12 -5.45 -21.70
N SER A 721 -0.27 -4.88 -20.83
CA SER A 721 -0.53 -4.68 -19.42
C SER A 721 0.02 -3.33 -18.92
N TYR A 722 -0.56 -2.80 -17.84
CA TYR A 722 0.06 -1.69 -17.07
C TYR A 722 1.27 -2.18 -16.26
N GLY A 723 1.24 -3.44 -15.80
CA GLY A 723 2.32 -4.06 -15.07
C GLY A 723 2.05 -5.53 -14.79
N VAL A 724 3.10 -6.33 -14.87
CA VAL A 724 3.08 -7.77 -14.63
C VAL A 724 4.22 -8.11 -13.70
N PHE A 725 3.92 -8.65 -12.55
CA PHE A 725 4.91 -8.91 -11.51
C PHE A 725 4.93 -10.38 -11.13
N SER A 726 6.09 -10.86 -10.68
CA SER A 726 6.21 -12.17 -10.06
C SER A 726 6.54 -12.07 -8.58
N ASN A 727 6.31 -13.15 -7.86
CA ASN A 727 6.60 -13.24 -6.44
C ASN A 727 6.86 -14.70 -6.05
N LEU A 728 7.84 -14.90 -5.20
CA LEU A 728 8.19 -16.17 -4.59
C LEU A 728 7.62 -16.21 -3.18
N LEU A 729 6.46 -16.88 -3.02
CA LEU A 729 5.77 -17.03 -1.74
C LEU A 729 6.17 -18.34 -1.09
N GLN A 730 7.00 -18.30 -0.07
CA GLN A 730 7.57 -19.48 0.59
C GLN A 730 7.11 -19.59 2.04
N TYR A 731 6.91 -20.83 2.46
CA TYR A 731 6.57 -21.26 3.81
C TYR A 731 7.58 -22.29 4.30
N THR A 732 7.44 -22.75 5.55
CA THR A 732 8.37 -23.72 6.18
C THR A 732 8.42 -25.07 5.44
N ASP A 733 7.33 -25.50 4.81
CA ASP A 733 7.21 -26.82 4.17
C ASP A 733 6.90 -26.76 2.66
N GLY A 734 7.08 -25.61 2.01
CA GLY A 734 6.88 -25.46 0.57
C GLY A 734 6.53 -24.05 0.15
N GLY A 735 6.39 -23.82 -1.15
CA GLY A 735 6.09 -22.49 -1.69
C GLY A 735 5.40 -22.51 -3.04
N ILE A 736 5.08 -21.29 -3.51
CA ILE A 736 4.54 -21.01 -4.84
C ILE A 736 5.40 -19.92 -5.48
N TRP A 737 5.82 -20.16 -6.71
CA TRP A 737 6.35 -19.10 -7.57
C TRP A 737 5.28 -18.71 -8.56
N TYR A 738 4.82 -17.47 -8.52
CA TYR A 738 3.74 -17.02 -9.40
C TYR A 738 4.08 -15.67 -10.03
N GLY A 739 3.53 -15.46 -11.23
CA GLY A 739 3.58 -14.18 -11.93
C GLY A 739 2.22 -13.86 -12.51
N GLY A 740 1.87 -12.57 -12.58
CA GLY A 740 0.58 -12.19 -13.13
C GLY A 740 0.30 -10.70 -13.10
N GLY A 741 -0.81 -10.34 -13.73
CA GLY A 741 -1.33 -8.98 -13.80
C GLY A 741 -2.59 -8.89 -14.62
N GLY A 742 -3.19 -7.69 -14.67
CA GLY A 742 -4.29 -7.37 -15.56
C GLY A 742 -3.78 -7.13 -16.97
N VAL A 743 -4.32 -7.87 -17.93
CA VAL A 743 -4.00 -7.72 -19.36
C VAL A 743 -5.24 -7.32 -20.16
N GLN A 744 -5.03 -6.75 -21.32
CA GLN A 744 -6.13 -6.45 -22.27
C GLN A 744 -6.88 -7.75 -22.61
N THR A 745 -8.22 -7.75 -22.54
CA THR A 745 -9.03 -8.96 -22.73
C THR A 745 -8.81 -9.61 -24.10
N ASP A 746 -8.66 -8.81 -25.17
CA ASP A 746 -8.38 -9.30 -26.52
C ASP A 746 -6.95 -9.83 -26.71
N LYS A 747 -6.04 -9.53 -25.76
CA LYS A 747 -4.63 -9.96 -25.69
C LYS A 747 -4.36 -11.05 -24.65
N THR A 748 -5.40 -11.64 -24.07
CA THR A 748 -5.27 -12.67 -23.03
C THR A 748 -4.46 -13.87 -23.51
N ALA A 749 -4.77 -14.40 -24.68
CA ALA A 749 -4.08 -15.57 -25.22
C ALA A 749 -2.61 -15.26 -25.56
N GLU A 750 -2.37 -14.13 -26.20
CA GLU A 750 -1.02 -13.66 -26.52
C GLU A 750 -0.21 -13.44 -25.23
N SER A 751 -0.84 -12.90 -24.17
CA SER A 751 -0.16 -12.71 -22.88
C SER A 751 0.22 -14.06 -22.25
N VAL A 752 -0.65 -15.06 -22.25
CA VAL A 752 -0.33 -16.41 -21.78
C VAL A 752 0.86 -17.00 -22.58
N ALA A 753 0.89 -16.79 -23.90
CA ALA A 753 2.01 -17.23 -24.73
C ALA A 753 3.33 -16.55 -24.35
N GLU A 754 3.31 -15.24 -24.04
CA GLU A 754 4.52 -14.54 -23.61
C GLU A 754 4.99 -14.99 -22.22
N PHE A 755 4.10 -15.27 -21.27
CA PHE A 755 4.47 -15.91 -19.99
C PHE A 755 5.20 -17.24 -20.21
N VAL A 756 4.66 -18.11 -21.07
CA VAL A 756 5.28 -19.39 -21.40
C VAL A 756 6.66 -19.19 -22.06
N LYS A 757 6.80 -18.21 -22.93
CA LYS A 757 8.07 -17.87 -23.60
C LYS A 757 9.12 -17.40 -22.58
N GLU A 758 8.77 -16.51 -21.65
CA GLU A 758 9.72 -16.05 -20.62
C GLU A 758 10.12 -17.17 -19.66
N LEU A 759 9.19 -18.07 -19.29
CA LEU A 759 9.52 -19.28 -18.50
C LEU A 759 10.45 -20.22 -19.26
N LYS A 760 10.25 -20.44 -20.57
CA LYS A 760 11.17 -21.22 -21.42
C LYS A 760 12.55 -20.56 -21.49
N GLY A 761 12.56 -19.24 -21.59
CA GLY A 761 13.79 -18.45 -21.52
C GLY A 761 14.58 -18.77 -20.26
N LEU A 762 13.95 -18.65 -19.09
CA LEU A 762 14.56 -18.98 -17.81
C LEU A 762 14.96 -20.44 -17.67
N ALA A 763 14.14 -21.36 -18.23
CA ALA A 763 14.42 -22.81 -18.18
C ALA A 763 15.65 -23.23 -19.01
N GLY A 764 16.20 -22.33 -19.84
CA GLY A 764 17.44 -22.55 -20.57
C GLY A 764 17.48 -22.09 -22.04
N GLU A 765 16.35 -21.69 -22.65
CA GLU A 765 16.36 -21.13 -24.00
C GLU A 765 17.02 -19.73 -24.05
N ARG A 766 16.87 -18.95 -22.97
CA ARG A 766 17.52 -17.67 -22.74
C ARG A 766 17.94 -17.57 -21.25
N PRO A 767 19.05 -18.23 -20.86
CA PRO A 767 19.52 -18.20 -19.47
C PRO A 767 19.73 -16.77 -18.98
N ILE A 768 19.71 -16.59 -17.67
CA ILE A 768 19.99 -15.30 -17.05
C ILE A 768 21.41 -14.89 -17.42
N ALA A 769 21.59 -13.68 -17.95
CA ALA A 769 22.89 -13.11 -18.27
C ALA A 769 23.58 -12.52 -17.03
N ALA A 770 24.87 -12.29 -17.12
CA ALA A 770 25.65 -11.81 -15.98
C ALA A 770 25.22 -10.41 -15.53
N ASP A 771 24.88 -9.54 -16.45
CA ASP A 771 24.35 -8.19 -16.22
C ASP A 771 22.94 -8.20 -15.62
N GLU A 772 22.04 -9.08 -16.08
CA GLU A 772 20.72 -9.25 -15.49
C GLU A 772 20.82 -9.72 -14.02
N LEU A 773 21.71 -10.68 -13.72
CA LEU A 773 21.95 -11.14 -12.36
C LEU A 773 22.54 -10.03 -11.49
N GLU A 774 23.54 -9.31 -12.00
CA GLU A 774 24.18 -8.25 -11.24
C GLU A 774 23.22 -7.10 -10.94
N SER A 775 22.45 -6.66 -11.93
CA SER A 775 21.38 -5.66 -11.73
C SER A 775 20.34 -6.13 -10.70
N SER A 776 19.92 -7.38 -10.74
CA SER A 776 18.98 -7.97 -9.79
C SER A 776 19.54 -8.04 -8.38
N ARG A 777 20.80 -8.50 -8.24
CA ARG A 777 21.52 -8.58 -6.98
C ARG A 777 21.69 -7.21 -6.35
N LEU A 778 22.16 -6.23 -7.12
CA LEU A 778 22.39 -4.87 -6.65
C LEU A 778 21.09 -4.18 -6.20
N ARG A 779 20.01 -4.33 -6.95
CA ARG A 779 18.68 -3.83 -6.53
C ARG A 779 18.30 -4.34 -5.16
N ARG A 780 18.37 -5.66 -4.96
CA ARG A 780 17.98 -6.28 -3.69
C ARG A 780 18.87 -5.82 -2.54
N LEU A 781 20.19 -5.86 -2.70
CA LEU A 781 21.13 -5.47 -1.64
C LEU A 781 21.04 -3.98 -1.29
N ARG A 782 20.85 -3.12 -2.30
CA ARG A 782 20.73 -1.67 -2.11
C ARG A 782 19.42 -1.28 -1.45
N GLY A 783 18.32 -2.02 -1.73
CA GLY A 783 17.03 -1.83 -1.08
C GLY A 783 16.98 -2.29 0.37
N THR A 784 17.89 -3.18 0.79
CA THR A 784 17.87 -3.78 2.14
C THR A 784 17.88 -2.74 3.27
N ALA A 785 18.68 -1.69 3.16
CA ALA A 785 18.77 -0.68 4.23
C ALA A 785 17.44 0.05 4.47
N GLN A 786 16.68 0.33 3.41
CA GLN A 786 15.37 0.99 3.50
C GLN A 786 14.33 0.14 4.26
N GLU A 787 14.39 -1.18 4.16
CA GLU A 787 13.49 -2.09 4.86
C GLU A 787 13.61 -2.01 6.40
N TYR A 788 14.74 -1.47 6.93
CA TYR A 788 15.00 -1.29 8.36
C TYR A 788 14.76 0.14 8.86
N GLU A 789 14.16 1.01 8.07
CA GLU A 789 13.91 2.40 8.44
C GLU A 789 12.80 2.51 9.51
N ALA A 790 11.62 1.94 9.26
CA ALA A 790 10.50 1.96 10.18
C ALA A 790 10.64 0.91 11.30
N TYR A 791 10.33 1.29 12.54
CA TYR A 791 10.42 0.41 13.72
C TYR A 791 9.53 -0.82 13.59
N ALA A 792 8.31 -0.65 13.10
CA ALA A 792 7.38 -1.76 12.87
C ALA A 792 7.92 -2.78 11.85
N ASN A 793 8.60 -2.34 10.78
CA ASN A 793 9.20 -3.23 9.79
C ASN A 793 10.32 -4.08 10.39
N VAL A 794 11.17 -3.48 11.21
CA VAL A 794 12.22 -4.22 11.94
C VAL A 794 11.60 -5.28 12.85
N GLY A 795 10.56 -4.92 13.61
CA GLY A 795 9.80 -5.86 14.43
C GLY A 795 9.18 -6.99 13.59
N GLY A 796 8.60 -6.65 12.44
CA GLY A 796 8.02 -7.60 11.50
C GLY A 796 9.02 -8.65 10.99
N LYS A 797 10.25 -8.23 10.60
CA LYS A 797 11.31 -9.14 10.17
C LYS A 797 11.75 -10.10 11.27
N ILE A 798 11.92 -9.59 12.49
CA ILE A 798 12.25 -10.42 13.66
C ILE A 798 11.13 -11.44 13.92
N GLY A 799 9.87 -10.98 13.91
CA GLY A 799 8.70 -11.83 14.10
C GLY A 799 8.58 -12.92 13.03
N GLN A 800 8.85 -12.59 11.77
CA GLN A 800 8.85 -13.54 10.66
C GLN A 800 9.92 -14.62 10.83
N LEU A 801 11.16 -14.26 11.12
CA LEU A 801 12.24 -15.22 11.37
C LEU A 801 11.89 -16.14 12.55
N TRP A 802 11.36 -15.58 13.63
CA TRP A 802 10.93 -16.36 14.79
C TRP A 802 9.79 -17.35 14.47
N LEU A 803 8.79 -16.93 13.69
CA LEU A 803 7.70 -17.80 13.24
C LEU A 803 8.22 -18.96 12.37
N GLN A 804 9.14 -18.67 11.48
CA GLN A 804 9.79 -19.63 10.57
C GLN A 804 10.86 -20.49 11.26
N LYS A 805 11.09 -20.33 12.56
CA LYS A 805 12.15 -21.02 13.34
C LYS A 805 13.56 -20.80 12.76
N ARG A 806 13.80 -19.66 12.09
CA ARG A 806 15.08 -19.26 11.52
C ARG A 806 15.90 -18.44 12.52
N PRO A 807 17.23 -18.56 12.54
CA PRO A 807 18.06 -17.80 13.46
C PRO A 807 18.04 -16.28 13.14
N LEU A 808 18.12 -15.43 14.16
CA LEU A 808 18.17 -13.97 13.99
C LEU A 808 19.39 -13.50 13.18
N ALA A 809 20.46 -14.32 13.15
CA ALA A 809 21.62 -14.04 12.32
C ALA A 809 21.28 -13.88 10.82
N GLU A 810 20.14 -14.39 10.38
CA GLU A 810 19.64 -14.23 9.02
C GLU A 810 19.40 -12.77 8.63
N LEU A 811 19.12 -11.87 9.56
CA LEU A 811 19.00 -10.45 9.29
C LEU A 811 20.23 -9.86 8.55
N GLN A 812 21.43 -10.41 8.86
CA GLN A 812 22.69 -10.05 8.18
C GLN A 812 23.13 -11.13 7.19
N ALA A 813 22.95 -12.43 7.51
CA ALA A 813 23.48 -13.53 6.70
C ALA A 813 22.76 -13.66 5.34
N GLU A 814 21.47 -13.36 5.25
CA GLU A 814 20.75 -13.43 3.98
C GLU A 814 21.28 -12.40 2.96
N PRO A 815 21.41 -11.09 3.27
CA PRO A 815 22.06 -10.15 2.36
C PRO A 815 23.47 -10.55 1.95
N ASP A 816 24.26 -11.10 2.90
CA ASP A 816 25.63 -11.54 2.63
C ASP A 816 25.66 -12.74 1.64
N ARG A 817 24.76 -13.72 1.80
CA ARG A 817 24.63 -14.84 0.85
C ARG A 817 24.15 -14.38 -0.53
N ILE A 818 23.14 -13.51 -0.58
CA ILE A 818 22.63 -12.94 -1.83
C ILE A 818 23.75 -12.25 -2.62
N ALA A 819 24.67 -11.55 -1.94
CA ALA A 819 25.82 -10.91 -2.55
C ALA A 819 26.75 -11.90 -3.27
N GLU A 820 26.81 -13.15 -2.81
CA GLU A 820 27.77 -14.16 -3.25
C GLU A 820 27.17 -15.23 -4.20
N VAL A 821 25.86 -15.25 -4.44
CA VAL A 821 25.19 -16.26 -5.31
C VAL A 821 25.80 -16.22 -6.72
N PRO A 822 26.41 -17.32 -7.23
CA PRO A 822 27.01 -17.31 -8.55
C PRO A 822 25.96 -17.45 -9.67
N LEU A 823 26.25 -16.91 -10.85
CA LEU A 823 25.39 -16.99 -12.04
C LEU A 823 25.00 -18.43 -12.39
N ALA A 824 25.94 -19.37 -12.26
CA ALA A 824 25.67 -20.77 -12.51
C ALA A 824 24.62 -21.38 -11.56
N ALA A 825 24.63 -20.97 -10.27
CA ALA A 825 23.63 -21.42 -9.30
C ALA A 825 22.26 -20.81 -9.59
N THR A 826 22.20 -19.51 -9.94
CA THR A 826 20.95 -18.83 -10.31
C THR A 826 20.32 -19.48 -11.55
N ASN A 827 21.10 -19.75 -12.58
CA ASN A 827 20.63 -20.44 -13.78
C ASN A 827 20.22 -21.89 -13.51
N ALA A 828 20.92 -22.60 -12.63
CA ALA A 828 20.55 -23.96 -12.24
C ALA A 828 19.22 -23.98 -11.46
N ALA A 829 19.02 -23.04 -10.53
CA ALA A 829 17.77 -22.88 -9.80
C ALA A 829 16.61 -22.49 -10.75
N ALA A 830 16.83 -21.54 -11.66
CA ALA A 830 15.87 -21.15 -12.67
C ALA A 830 15.46 -22.35 -13.54
N ALA A 831 16.41 -23.10 -14.10
CA ALA A 831 16.15 -24.29 -14.90
C ALA A 831 15.43 -25.40 -14.13
N LYS A 832 15.69 -25.55 -12.84
CA LYS A 832 15.05 -26.55 -11.97
C LYS A 832 13.59 -26.19 -11.65
N TRP A 833 13.29 -24.92 -11.44
CA TRP A 833 12.01 -24.47 -10.93
C TRP A 833 11.10 -23.76 -11.96
N ALA A 834 11.65 -23.07 -12.98
CA ALA A 834 10.90 -22.50 -14.09
C ALA A 834 10.51 -23.58 -15.11
N ARG A 835 9.60 -24.47 -14.76
CA ARG A 835 9.16 -25.60 -15.60
C ARG A 835 7.96 -25.22 -16.46
N PRO A 836 8.16 -24.78 -17.71
CA PRO A 836 7.06 -24.30 -18.56
C PRO A 836 5.96 -25.36 -18.76
N GLU A 837 6.34 -26.63 -18.85
CA GLU A 837 5.43 -27.78 -19.04
C GLU A 837 4.58 -28.09 -17.80
N LYS A 838 4.94 -27.56 -16.65
CA LYS A 838 4.21 -27.68 -15.37
C LYS A 838 3.54 -26.38 -14.95
N ALA A 839 3.83 -25.28 -15.63
CA ALA A 839 3.22 -24.00 -15.31
C ALA A 839 1.71 -24.07 -15.57
N SER A 840 0.93 -23.72 -14.56
CA SER A 840 -0.52 -23.59 -14.68
C SER A 840 -0.90 -22.13 -14.70
N PHE A 841 -1.99 -21.84 -15.38
CA PHE A 841 -2.52 -20.48 -15.50
C PHE A 841 -3.91 -20.40 -14.90
N ILE A 842 -4.18 -19.34 -14.15
CA ILE A 842 -5.52 -18.95 -13.77
C ILE A 842 -5.85 -17.72 -14.59
N VAL A 843 -6.96 -17.78 -15.29
CA VAL A 843 -7.44 -16.72 -16.18
C VAL A 843 -8.82 -16.32 -15.71
N VAL A 844 -8.96 -15.11 -15.18
CA VAL A 844 -10.24 -14.56 -14.71
C VAL A 844 -10.66 -13.45 -15.67
N GLY A 845 -11.65 -13.72 -16.51
CA GLY A 845 -12.05 -12.80 -17.57
C GLY A 845 -13.31 -13.24 -18.32
N ASP A 846 -13.68 -12.48 -19.34
CA ASP A 846 -14.85 -12.77 -20.17
C ASP A 846 -14.63 -14.02 -21.04
N ARG A 847 -15.17 -15.12 -20.54
CA ARG A 847 -15.02 -16.44 -21.16
C ARG A 847 -15.44 -16.44 -22.63
N GLY A 848 -16.54 -15.74 -22.96
CA GLY A 848 -17.07 -15.67 -24.33
C GLY A 848 -16.10 -15.02 -25.32
N LYS A 849 -15.22 -14.13 -24.84
CA LYS A 849 -14.25 -13.41 -25.67
C LYS A 849 -12.89 -14.11 -25.75
N ILE A 850 -12.51 -14.93 -24.73
CA ILE A 850 -11.14 -15.42 -24.59
C ILE A 850 -10.97 -16.94 -24.76
N GLU A 851 -12.01 -17.78 -24.48
CA GLU A 851 -11.88 -19.24 -24.41
C GLU A 851 -11.36 -19.84 -25.71
N GLU A 852 -11.91 -19.44 -26.87
CA GLU A 852 -11.52 -20.02 -28.16
C GLU A 852 -10.07 -19.65 -28.54
N LYS A 853 -9.63 -18.44 -28.24
CA LYS A 853 -8.23 -18.05 -28.44
C LYS A 853 -7.28 -18.82 -27.53
N LEU A 854 -7.69 -19.06 -26.27
CA LEU A 854 -6.90 -19.85 -25.32
C LEU A 854 -6.80 -21.32 -25.76
N LYS A 855 -7.86 -21.91 -26.31
CA LYS A 855 -7.84 -23.27 -26.91
C LYS A 855 -6.84 -23.36 -28.06
N ALA A 856 -6.82 -22.34 -28.94
CA ALA A 856 -5.92 -22.30 -30.10
C ALA A 856 -4.43 -22.27 -29.72
N LEU A 857 -4.07 -21.81 -28.52
CA LEU A 857 -2.68 -21.81 -28.03
C LEU A 857 -2.11 -23.21 -27.81
N ASN A 858 -2.95 -24.21 -27.56
CA ASN A 858 -2.53 -25.56 -27.11
C ASN A 858 -1.55 -25.53 -25.90
N ALA A 859 -1.70 -24.54 -25.02
CA ALA A 859 -0.85 -24.34 -23.86
C ALA A 859 -1.28 -25.17 -22.63
N GLY A 860 -2.22 -26.09 -22.79
CA GLY A 860 -2.73 -26.99 -21.76
C GLY A 860 -4.24 -27.21 -21.84
N GLU A 861 -4.75 -28.19 -21.07
CA GLU A 861 -6.17 -28.43 -20.94
C GLU A 861 -6.86 -27.25 -20.25
N ILE A 862 -7.99 -26.78 -20.79
CA ILE A 862 -8.79 -25.72 -20.17
C ILE A 862 -9.83 -26.33 -19.24
N VAL A 863 -9.78 -25.95 -17.96
CA VAL A 863 -10.73 -26.35 -16.92
C VAL A 863 -11.51 -25.12 -16.47
N VAL A 864 -12.81 -25.11 -16.64
CA VAL A 864 -13.67 -23.99 -16.20
C VAL A 864 -14.01 -24.16 -14.73
N LEU A 865 -13.78 -23.11 -13.95
CA LEU A 865 -14.03 -23.06 -12.52
C LEU A 865 -15.02 -21.94 -12.17
N ASP A 866 -15.71 -22.08 -11.03
CA ASP A 866 -16.45 -21.00 -10.40
C ASP A 866 -15.49 -20.08 -9.59
N VAL A 867 -16.01 -19.01 -9.00
CA VAL A 867 -15.23 -18.07 -8.18
C VAL A 867 -14.67 -18.66 -6.89
N GLU A 868 -15.16 -19.82 -6.46
CA GLU A 868 -14.61 -20.59 -5.34
C GLU A 868 -13.60 -21.66 -5.82
N GLY A 869 -13.31 -21.71 -7.12
CA GLY A 869 -12.39 -22.67 -7.72
C GLY A 869 -12.94 -24.10 -7.84
N LYS A 870 -14.25 -24.30 -7.80
CA LYS A 870 -14.89 -25.60 -8.07
C LYS A 870 -15.08 -25.78 -9.58
N PRO A 871 -14.86 -26.99 -10.13
CA PRO A 871 -15.13 -27.26 -11.53
C PRO A 871 -16.61 -27.01 -11.86
N VAL A 872 -16.86 -26.22 -12.92
CA VAL A 872 -18.20 -26.05 -13.47
C VAL A 872 -18.49 -27.22 -14.40
N VAL A 873 -19.33 -28.15 -13.95
CA VAL A 873 -19.81 -29.28 -14.79
C VAL A 873 -20.72 -28.68 -15.87
N LYS A 874 -20.46 -29.04 -17.13
CA LYS A 874 -21.30 -28.63 -18.31
C LYS A 874 -22.66 -29.29 -18.27
#